data_4c70b74a4c09107735268347817faf01
#
_entry.id   4c70b74a4c09107735268347817faf01
#
_cell.length_a   1.000
_cell.length_b   1.000
_cell.length_c   1.000
_cell.angle_alpha   90.00
_cell.angle_beta   90.00
_cell.angle_gamma   90.00
#
_symmetry.space_group_name_H-M   'P 1'
#
loop_
_entity.id
_entity.type
_entity.pdbx_description
1 polymer ?
#
loop_
_entity_poly.entity_id
_entity_poly.type
_entity_poly.pdbx_seq_one_letter_code
_entity_poly.pdbx_strand_id
1 'polypeptide(L)'
;MTQTVKFFDFTPDPKVLIALTHTPMLPLDALCELIDNAIDSFQAARLTGIKIENPLISIELPRNSDLNKNTGIVRIRDNGPGMTAEMAEKSIRAGFSGNNSYDSLGLFGMGFNISTGKFGRVTKLMTVRKNEEQAIEVVIDLESINQSKNYQLPVNPVDKPRGISHGTVIEISQWWPEGNANSQFVKRLIHYGLPKVRSELGRRYATVLSKREIRILVNGEPCEAFEHCVWDSNRYVERKGHGQIHARYDFDHIIGVQRRCGNCTALIPDEMIECPSCKSSNIRSIEEKIKGWVGIQRFDDSTEYGIDLIRNGRAIRIAEKTAFFEFVDEFKKTIMDYPIDGPFGRIAGEVHLNHVPVDFLKQDFQRSSPEWQRAISYLRGESSLQPSQPGADQNKSYIYKLYQGYRRVRKPGKADLYMGYWDRDSNEPKRISRDVEKEYYQKFLEKLPGYYDDSEWWKLVEQADSPPLEELVECPECSAQNLKEHDTCNVCGHILLGKPCINPDCKHEIPKSAYSCPECGMSQVPKIEEPWTCHVCGTRNRAAEKSCTSCSEEKGTENTLSKEFLSQNANKSDDLSIPGCSIMLADGVYSSPVNVNVFITRLPIKSNHQTDGIPLIVFKEEEIDVYLDKTHKLFKSFRIRPEQMIAAEVALYIYDMNRRLSGKQYHGRHTLSTIEWQILNSRWSDKLEDSPEKIREEVCIFFTQIKMKLPELLKETAADIFDEMDEEQKRAMVDNMLNQNADISRLGEMKETGLFLLYIDEAVITDIFKKYPHVFFDGGIWEVPYLVPAELTDTILHQAQIRIRNVYLNCLNDMVNYIKYRSTETGISQKTRLSLDFLQQKVIK
;
A
#
# COMPACT_ATOMS: atom_id res chain seq x y z
N MET A 1 37.27 -58.30 14.83
CA MET A 1 35.87 -57.97 14.54
C MET A 1 35.86 -56.64 13.79
N THR A 2 35.71 -56.69 12.47
CA THR A 2 35.58 -55.52 11.62
C THR A 2 34.18 -54.90 11.89
N GLN A 3 34.16 -53.73 12.54
CA GLN A 3 32.91 -52.98 12.66
C GLN A 3 32.44 -52.59 11.26
N THR A 4 31.35 -53.18 10.83
CA THR A 4 30.64 -52.76 9.61
C THR A 4 30.07 -51.38 9.88
N VAL A 5 30.64 -50.34 9.23
CA VAL A 5 30.10 -48.99 9.25
C VAL A 5 28.73 -49.00 8.60
N LYS A 6 27.68 -48.72 9.38
CA LYS A 6 26.33 -48.51 8.86
C LYS A 6 26.22 -47.11 8.26
N PHE A 7 25.85 -47.03 7.01
CA PHE A 7 25.53 -45.74 6.35
C PHE A 7 24.05 -45.47 6.45
N PHE A 8 23.70 -44.23 6.74
CA PHE A 8 22.34 -43.72 6.66
C PHE A 8 22.17 -43.02 5.33
N ASP A 9 21.05 -43.20 4.66
CA ASP A 9 20.66 -42.43 3.50
C ASP A 9 20.16 -41.05 3.97
N PHE A 10 20.86 -39.99 3.60
CA PHE A 10 20.54 -38.59 3.93
C PHE A 10 19.96 -37.85 2.72
N THR A 11 19.50 -38.56 1.70
CA THR A 11 18.82 -37.95 0.54
C THR A 11 17.52 -37.32 0.99
N PRO A 12 17.28 -36.02 0.70
CA PRO A 12 16.03 -35.34 1.10
C PRO A 12 14.80 -36.01 0.50
N ASP A 13 13.72 -36.10 1.28
CA ASP A 13 12.42 -36.53 0.74
C ASP A 13 11.92 -35.50 -0.29
N PRO A 14 11.28 -35.89 -1.40
CA PRO A 14 10.73 -35.00 -2.42
C PRO A 14 9.80 -33.89 -1.90
N LYS A 15 9.19 -34.08 -0.74
CA LYS A 15 8.42 -33.04 -0.04
C LYS A 15 9.19 -31.75 0.20
N VAL A 16 10.54 -31.81 0.21
CA VAL A 16 11.36 -30.61 0.34
C VAL A 16 11.11 -29.62 -0.80
N LEU A 17 10.86 -30.09 -2.03
CA LEU A 17 10.55 -29.22 -3.16
C LEU A 17 9.22 -28.48 -2.96
N ILE A 18 8.22 -29.16 -2.38
CA ILE A 18 6.94 -28.50 -2.03
C ILE A 18 7.14 -27.55 -0.86
N ALA A 19 7.91 -27.93 0.16
CA ALA A 19 8.22 -27.07 1.30
C ALA A 19 8.91 -25.78 0.87
N LEU A 20 9.81 -25.83 -0.11
CA LEU A 20 10.47 -24.66 -0.69
C LEU A 20 9.46 -23.66 -1.29
N THR A 21 8.33 -24.12 -1.80
CA THR A 21 7.29 -23.23 -2.33
C THR A 21 6.60 -22.39 -1.24
N HIS A 22 6.76 -22.75 0.04
CA HIS A 22 6.22 -22.00 1.18
C HIS A 22 7.15 -20.89 1.66
N THR A 23 8.36 -20.77 1.09
CA THR A 23 9.29 -19.68 1.41
C THR A 23 8.62 -18.32 1.19
N PRO A 24 8.68 -17.37 2.14
CA PRO A 24 8.05 -16.06 1.98
C PRO A 24 8.72 -15.28 0.84
N MET A 25 7.97 -15.04 -0.23
CA MET A 25 8.43 -14.32 -1.42
C MET A 25 7.24 -13.63 -2.09
N LEU A 26 7.41 -12.42 -2.56
CA LEU A 26 6.38 -11.71 -3.32
C LEU A 26 6.35 -12.21 -4.79
N PRO A 27 5.19 -12.14 -5.48
CA PRO A 27 5.09 -12.58 -6.86
C PRO A 27 6.06 -11.89 -7.82
N LEU A 28 6.31 -10.60 -7.61
CA LEU A 28 7.26 -9.84 -8.42
C LEU A 28 8.71 -10.30 -8.17
N ASP A 29 9.07 -10.63 -6.93
CA ASP A 29 10.41 -11.12 -6.60
C ASP A 29 10.66 -12.50 -7.22
N ALA A 30 9.63 -13.37 -7.21
CA ALA A 30 9.70 -14.66 -7.91
C ALA A 30 9.91 -14.49 -9.43
N LEU A 31 9.26 -13.49 -10.02
CA LEU A 31 9.46 -13.18 -11.43
C LEU A 31 10.89 -12.67 -11.68
N CYS A 32 11.42 -11.82 -10.79
CA CYS A 32 12.77 -11.33 -10.86
C CYS A 32 13.82 -12.46 -10.80
N GLU A 33 13.61 -13.51 -10.01
CA GLU A 33 14.54 -14.65 -9.99
C GLU A 33 14.68 -15.35 -11.34
N LEU A 34 13.60 -15.42 -12.11
CA LEU A 34 13.61 -16.01 -13.45
C LEU A 34 14.26 -15.06 -14.48
N ILE A 35 14.06 -13.77 -14.31
CA ILE A 35 14.72 -12.72 -15.11
C ILE A 35 16.24 -12.72 -14.83
N ASP A 36 16.64 -12.81 -13.56
CA ASP A 36 18.06 -12.88 -13.13
C ASP A 36 18.79 -14.02 -13.84
N ASN A 37 18.17 -15.21 -13.90
CA ASN A 37 18.76 -16.37 -14.58
C ASN A 37 18.98 -16.10 -16.07
N ALA A 38 18.06 -15.40 -16.73
CA ALA A 38 18.22 -14.99 -18.11
C ALA A 38 19.37 -13.95 -18.27
N ILE A 39 19.45 -12.97 -17.38
CA ILE A 39 20.52 -11.97 -17.37
C ILE A 39 21.88 -12.63 -17.18
N ASP A 40 21.98 -13.55 -16.19
CA ASP A 40 23.22 -14.31 -15.94
C ASP A 40 23.64 -15.14 -17.16
N SER A 41 22.69 -15.68 -17.92
CA SER A 41 22.97 -16.41 -19.18
C SER A 41 23.58 -15.50 -20.25
N PHE A 42 23.12 -14.25 -20.40
CA PHE A 42 23.72 -13.27 -21.29
C PHE A 42 25.11 -12.86 -20.85
N GLN A 43 25.32 -12.69 -19.55
CA GLN A 43 26.63 -12.35 -19.00
C GLN A 43 27.64 -13.52 -19.22
N ALA A 44 27.21 -14.75 -18.98
CA ALA A 44 28.03 -15.93 -19.23
C ALA A 44 28.38 -16.07 -20.71
N ALA A 45 27.45 -15.83 -21.64
CA ALA A 45 27.70 -15.79 -23.05
C ALA A 45 28.78 -14.76 -23.42
N ARG A 46 28.65 -13.54 -22.87
CA ARG A 46 29.61 -12.44 -23.08
C ARG A 46 31.04 -12.81 -22.59
N LEU A 47 31.12 -13.42 -21.41
CA LEU A 47 32.40 -13.85 -20.83
C LEU A 47 33.06 -14.97 -21.65
N THR A 48 32.29 -15.85 -22.27
CA THR A 48 32.76 -16.93 -23.15
C THR A 48 32.95 -16.51 -24.63
N GLY A 49 32.79 -15.21 -24.93
CA GLY A 49 32.95 -14.67 -26.30
C GLY A 49 31.77 -14.94 -27.22
N ILE A 50 30.68 -15.48 -26.74
CA ILE A 50 29.45 -15.70 -27.53
C ILE A 50 28.67 -14.40 -27.63
N LYS A 51 28.61 -13.84 -28.85
CA LYS A 51 27.85 -12.60 -29.09
C LYS A 51 26.36 -12.94 -29.29
N ILE A 52 25.52 -12.41 -28.42
CA ILE A 52 24.06 -12.42 -28.55
C ILE A 52 23.60 -11.09 -29.13
N GLU A 53 22.91 -11.14 -30.25
CA GLU A 53 22.37 -9.94 -30.89
C GLU A 53 21.04 -9.56 -30.22
N ASN A 54 20.92 -8.29 -29.83
CA ASN A 54 19.71 -7.73 -29.17
C ASN A 54 19.19 -8.62 -28.04
N PRO A 55 19.92 -8.77 -26.91
CA PRO A 55 19.46 -9.58 -25.79
C PRO A 55 18.06 -9.20 -25.33
N LEU A 56 17.17 -10.20 -25.27
CA LEU A 56 15.75 -10.00 -25.06
C LEU A 56 15.21 -11.01 -24.05
N ILE A 57 14.46 -10.51 -23.08
CA ILE A 57 13.64 -11.31 -22.15
C ILE A 57 12.18 -10.95 -22.41
N SER A 58 11.35 -11.94 -22.74
CA SER A 58 9.93 -11.77 -22.96
C SER A 58 9.13 -12.52 -21.90
N ILE A 59 8.23 -11.84 -21.26
CA ILE A 59 7.39 -12.36 -20.19
C ILE A 59 5.94 -12.28 -20.65
N GLU A 60 5.24 -13.41 -20.58
CA GLU A 60 3.82 -13.49 -20.88
C GLU A 60 3.08 -13.91 -19.61
N LEU A 61 2.20 -13.04 -19.14
CA LEU A 61 1.33 -13.26 -17.99
C LEU A 61 -0.08 -13.59 -18.46
N PRO A 62 -0.77 -14.55 -17.83
CA PRO A 62 -2.12 -14.95 -18.19
C PRO A 62 -3.12 -13.81 -17.86
N ARG A 63 -4.28 -13.87 -18.51
CA ARG A 63 -5.42 -12.97 -18.18
C ARG A 63 -6.21 -13.55 -17.01
N ASN A 64 -6.99 -12.73 -16.34
CA ASN A 64 -7.89 -13.18 -15.26
C ASN A 64 -8.86 -14.29 -15.70
N SER A 65 -9.35 -14.22 -16.95
CA SER A 65 -10.20 -15.26 -17.54
C SER A 65 -9.51 -16.62 -17.62
N ASP A 66 -8.20 -16.65 -17.89
CA ASP A 66 -7.42 -17.87 -18.08
C ASP A 66 -7.13 -18.51 -16.71
N LEU A 67 -6.95 -17.69 -15.67
CA LEU A 67 -6.78 -18.17 -14.29
C LEU A 67 -8.04 -18.88 -13.79
N ASN A 68 -9.21 -18.33 -14.05
CA ASN A 68 -10.47 -18.90 -13.61
C ASN A 68 -10.76 -20.26 -14.28
N LYS A 69 -10.28 -20.45 -15.50
CA LYS A 69 -10.41 -21.71 -16.26
C LYS A 69 -9.27 -22.70 -16.02
N ASN A 70 -8.27 -22.33 -15.22
CA ASN A 70 -7.04 -23.09 -15.00
C ASN A 70 -6.27 -23.42 -16.30
N THR A 71 -6.39 -22.57 -17.32
CA THR A 71 -5.77 -22.74 -18.64
C THR A 71 -4.62 -21.78 -18.91
N GLY A 72 -4.36 -20.86 -17.98
CA GLY A 72 -3.32 -19.85 -18.12
C GLY A 72 -1.91 -20.43 -17.96
N ILE A 73 -0.93 -19.74 -18.56
CA ILE A 73 0.50 -20.05 -18.48
C ILE A 73 1.24 -18.78 -18.14
N VAL A 74 2.16 -18.83 -17.19
CA VAL A 74 3.22 -17.83 -17.04
C VAL A 74 4.40 -18.29 -17.86
N ARG A 75 4.81 -17.52 -18.86
CA ARG A 75 5.92 -17.86 -19.74
C ARG A 75 7.01 -16.81 -19.67
N ILE A 76 8.24 -17.27 -19.46
CA ILE A 76 9.44 -16.44 -19.55
C ILE A 76 10.32 -17.01 -20.65
N ARG A 77 10.78 -16.17 -21.55
CA ARG A 77 11.60 -16.52 -22.68
C ARG A 77 12.78 -15.59 -22.80
N ASP A 78 13.96 -16.16 -23.00
CA ASP A 78 15.16 -15.41 -23.40
C ASP A 78 15.68 -15.87 -24.75
N ASN A 79 16.49 -15.03 -25.40
CA ASN A 79 17.27 -15.38 -26.58
C ASN A 79 18.77 -15.54 -26.25
N GLY A 80 19.05 -16.10 -25.06
CA GLY A 80 20.41 -16.38 -24.59
C GLY A 80 21.08 -17.53 -25.37
N PRO A 81 22.25 -17.99 -24.90
CA PRO A 81 23.03 -19.00 -25.63
C PRO A 81 22.36 -20.39 -25.66
N GLY A 82 21.32 -20.61 -24.82
CA GLY A 82 20.78 -21.93 -24.57
C GLY A 82 21.72 -22.80 -23.74
N MET A 83 21.25 -24.00 -23.33
CA MET A 83 21.96 -24.89 -22.44
C MET A 83 22.17 -26.28 -23.11
N THR A 84 23.30 -26.93 -22.78
CA THR A 84 23.46 -28.36 -23.01
C THR A 84 22.58 -29.17 -22.02
N ALA A 85 22.38 -30.44 -22.27
CA ALA A 85 21.65 -31.32 -21.34
C ALA A 85 22.26 -31.28 -19.92
N GLU A 86 23.57 -31.33 -19.83
CA GLU A 86 24.32 -31.28 -18.56
C GLU A 86 24.12 -29.90 -17.85
N MET A 87 24.14 -28.82 -18.61
CA MET A 87 23.88 -27.46 -18.05
C MET A 87 22.45 -27.36 -17.59
N ALA A 88 21.50 -27.86 -18.37
CA ALA A 88 20.08 -27.86 -18.01
C ALA A 88 19.83 -28.67 -16.73
N GLU A 89 20.41 -29.87 -16.60
CA GLU A 89 20.37 -30.68 -15.38
C GLU A 89 20.88 -29.87 -14.16
N LYS A 90 22.05 -29.26 -14.30
CA LYS A 90 22.64 -28.46 -13.24
C LYS A 90 21.76 -27.25 -12.86
N SER A 91 21.12 -26.60 -13.84
CA SER A 91 20.30 -25.40 -13.63
C SER A 91 18.99 -25.65 -12.87
N ILE A 92 18.42 -26.87 -13.03
CA ILE A 92 17.18 -27.26 -12.33
C ILE A 92 17.44 -27.93 -10.98
N ARG A 93 18.68 -28.38 -10.71
CA ARG A 93 19.03 -29.06 -9.48
C ARG A 93 19.03 -28.09 -8.30
N ALA A 94 18.13 -28.33 -7.35
CA ALA A 94 18.01 -27.49 -6.14
C ALA A 94 19.31 -27.51 -5.34
N GLY A 95 19.81 -26.31 -4.97
CA GLY A 95 21.04 -26.13 -4.22
C GLY A 95 22.33 -26.19 -5.06
N PHE A 96 22.23 -26.40 -6.38
CA PHE A 96 23.41 -26.33 -7.26
C PHE A 96 23.55 -24.92 -7.82
N SER A 97 24.63 -24.24 -7.51
CA SER A 97 25.02 -23.01 -8.17
C SER A 97 26.43 -23.17 -8.73
N GLY A 98 26.56 -23.16 -10.06
CA GLY A 98 27.83 -23.06 -10.76
C GLY A 98 28.33 -21.64 -10.88
N ASN A 99 27.54 -20.68 -10.40
CA ASN A 99 27.78 -19.26 -10.53
C ASN A 99 28.75 -18.73 -9.45
N ASN A 100 29.55 -17.76 -9.83
CA ASN A 100 30.40 -17.03 -8.90
C ASN A 100 29.51 -16.08 -8.07
N SER A 101 29.63 -16.14 -6.75
CA SER A 101 28.86 -15.32 -5.81
C SER A 101 29.04 -13.82 -5.95
N TYR A 102 30.06 -13.36 -6.65
CA TYR A 102 30.36 -11.93 -6.81
C TYR A 102 29.90 -11.37 -8.16
N ASP A 103 29.93 -12.17 -9.22
CA ASP A 103 29.72 -11.72 -10.59
C ASP A 103 28.31 -12.04 -11.09
N SER A 104 27.56 -12.90 -10.42
CA SER A 104 26.25 -13.38 -10.85
C SER A 104 25.12 -12.90 -9.95
N LEU A 105 23.92 -12.85 -10.50
CA LEU A 105 22.68 -12.62 -9.77
C LEU A 105 22.16 -13.92 -9.12
N GLY A 106 22.29 -15.08 -9.79
CA GLY A 106 21.90 -16.40 -9.28
C GLY A 106 22.92 -17.00 -8.33
N LEU A 107 22.72 -16.90 -7.01
CA LEU A 107 23.73 -17.19 -5.99
C LEU A 107 23.58 -18.58 -5.36
N PHE A 108 22.37 -18.99 -5.07
CA PHE A 108 22.09 -20.11 -4.15
C PHE A 108 21.57 -21.37 -4.83
N GLY A 109 21.32 -21.33 -6.14
CA GLY A 109 20.82 -22.47 -6.89
C GLY A 109 19.41 -22.95 -6.51
N MET A 110 18.63 -22.15 -5.81
CA MET A 110 17.29 -22.51 -5.36
C MET A 110 16.20 -21.59 -5.90
N GLY A 111 16.58 -20.41 -6.39
CA GLY A 111 15.65 -19.40 -6.88
C GLY A 111 14.71 -19.91 -7.97
N PHE A 112 15.22 -20.72 -8.90
CA PHE A 112 14.42 -21.34 -9.96
C PHE A 112 13.30 -22.21 -9.37
N ASN A 113 13.65 -23.17 -8.49
CA ASN A 113 12.69 -24.12 -7.92
C ASN A 113 11.64 -23.44 -7.02
N ILE A 114 12.06 -22.46 -6.22
CA ILE A 114 11.15 -21.68 -5.37
C ILE A 114 10.18 -20.90 -6.25
N SER A 115 10.71 -20.12 -7.19
CA SER A 115 9.92 -19.20 -8.00
C SER A 115 8.92 -19.94 -8.91
N THR A 116 9.38 -20.95 -9.65
CA THR A 116 8.49 -21.74 -10.52
C THR A 116 7.43 -22.48 -9.71
N GLY A 117 7.83 -23.11 -8.59
CA GLY A 117 6.91 -23.85 -7.72
C GLY A 117 5.88 -22.95 -7.02
N LYS A 118 6.19 -21.66 -6.77
CA LYS A 118 5.20 -20.70 -6.26
C LYS A 118 4.16 -20.30 -7.30
N PHE A 119 4.57 -20.14 -8.54
CA PHE A 119 3.65 -19.78 -9.62
C PHE A 119 2.70 -20.94 -9.95
N GLY A 120 3.21 -22.19 -10.06
CA GLY A 120 2.39 -23.32 -10.45
C GLY A 120 3.01 -24.67 -10.09
N ARG A 121 2.25 -25.75 -10.25
CA ARG A 121 2.69 -27.10 -9.92
C ARG A 121 3.53 -27.74 -11.01
N VAL A 122 3.34 -27.33 -12.25
CA VAL A 122 4.04 -27.87 -13.41
C VAL A 122 4.88 -26.80 -14.07
N THR A 123 6.17 -27.05 -14.17
CA THR A 123 7.14 -26.20 -14.86
C THR A 123 7.73 -26.98 -16.03
N LYS A 124 7.63 -26.40 -17.21
CA LYS A 124 8.23 -26.90 -18.43
C LYS A 124 9.40 -26.01 -18.81
N LEU A 125 10.58 -26.58 -18.88
CA LEU A 125 11.78 -25.91 -19.34
C LEU A 125 12.15 -26.44 -20.69
N MET A 126 12.29 -25.56 -21.68
CA MET A 126 12.80 -25.88 -23.02
C MET A 126 14.02 -25.00 -23.29
N THR A 127 15.09 -25.59 -23.77
CA THR A 127 16.30 -24.85 -24.12
C THR A 127 16.93 -25.41 -25.42
N VAL A 128 17.52 -24.49 -26.18
CA VAL A 128 18.14 -24.85 -27.46
C VAL A 128 19.36 -23.93 -27.75
N ARG A 129 20.45 -24.54 -28.18
CA ARG A 129 21.64 -23.79 -28.57
C ARG A 129 21.57 -23.39 -30.03
N LYS A 130 22.36 -22.39 -30.44
CA LYS A 130 22.35 -21.76 -31.79
C LYS A 130 22.69 -22.85 -32.81
N ASN A 131 22.95 -23.76 -33.11
CA ASN A 131 23.20 -24.69 -34.19
C ASN A 131 22.59 -26.09 -33.96
N GLU A 132 21.81 -26.25 -32.91
CA GLU A 132 21.10 -27.50 -32.65
C GLU A 132 19.77 -27.51 -33.41
N GLU A 133 19.35 -28.63 -33.96
CA GLU A 133 18.09 -28.76 -34.71
C GLU A 133 16.89 -28.93 -33.78
N GLN A 134 17.10 -29.59 -32.64
CA GLN A 134 16.08 -29.87 -31.64
C GLN A 134 16.37 -29.12 -30.35
N ALA A 135 15.29 -28.83 -29.63
CA ALA A 135 15.35 -28.30 -28.27
C ALA A 135 15.33 -29.47 -27.27
N ILE A 136 15.90 -29.23 -26.09
CA ILE A 136 15.78 -30.12 -24.94
C ILE A 136 14.58 -29.64 -24.11
N GLU A 137 13.68 -30.59 -23.80
CA GLU A 137 12.53 -30.31 -22.92
C GLU A 137 12.64 -31.17 -21.66
N VAL A 138 12.39 -30.49 -20.52
CA VAL A 138 12.24 -31.14 -19.21
C VAL A 138 10.96 -30.63 -18.57
N VAL A 139 10.13 -31.53 -18.06
CA VAL A 139 8.90 -31.24 -17.35
C VAL A 139 9.06 -31.61 -15.88
N ILE A 140 8.92 -30.60 -15.03
CA ILE A 140 8.98 -30.73 -13.57
C ILE A 140 7.54 -30.65 -13.05
N ASP A 141 6.98 -31.77 -12.66
CA ASP A 141 5.67 -31.86 -12.01
C ASP A 141 5.88 -32.19 -10.53
N LEU A 142 5.69 -31.18 -9.67
CA LEU A 142 5.94 -31.30 -8.23
C LEU A 142 5.06 -32.36 -7.57
N GLU A 143 3.85 -32.55 -8.06
CA GLU A 143 2.91 -33.53 -7.51
C GLU A 143 3.33 -34.97 -7.91
N SER A 144 3.68 -35.19 -9.17
CA SER A 144 4.18 -36.46 -9.66
C SER A 144 5.49 -36.88 -9.00
N ILE A 145 6.43 -35.93 -8.81
CA ILE A 145 7.70 -36.17 -8.10
C ILE A 145 7.44 -36.57 -6.66
N ASN A 146 6.53 -35.87 -5.97
CA ASN A 146 6.19 -36.19 -4.58
C ASN A 146 5.51 -37.57 -4.42
N GLN A 147 4.66 -37.95 -5.38
CA GLN A 147 3.96 -39.23 -5.36
C GLN A 147 4.90 -40.41 -5.69
N SER A 148 5.73 -40.28 -6.73
CA SER A 148 6.66 -41.31 -7.18
C SER A 148 7.90 -41.46 -6.28
N LYS A 149 8.19 -40.46 -5.45
CA LYS A 149 9.43 -40.31 -4.66
C LYS A 149 10.70 -40.46 -5.51
N ASN A 150 10.63 -40.10 -6.78
CA ASN A 150 11.72 -40.18 -7.72
C ASN A 150 12.10 -38.76 -8.21
N TYR A 151 13.38 -38.41 -8.07
CA TYR A 151 13.95 -37.16 -8.55
C TYR A 151 14.43 -37.21 -10.00
N GLN A 152 14.39 -38.37 -10.67
CA GLN A 152 14.81 -38.51 -12.05
C GLN A 152 13.70 -38.03 -12.99
N LEU A 153 14.06 -37.09 -13.85
CA LEU A 153 13.17 -36.48 -14.83
C LEU A 153 13.58 -36.94 -16.23
N PRO A 154 12.66 -37.33 -17.10
CA PRO A 154 12.97 -37.63 -18.50
C PRO A 154 13.35 -36.34 -19.21
N VAL A 155 14.37 -36.43 -20.07
CA VAL A 155 14.80 -35.35 -20.95
C VAL A 155 14.39 -35.76 -22.39
N ASN A 156 13.54 -34.95 -22.99
CA ASN A 156 12.98 -35.24 -24.29
C ASN A 156 13.53 -34.29 -25.36
N PRO A 157 14.05 -34.79 -26.48
CA PRO A 157 14.27 -33.95 -27.64
C PRO A 157 12.92 -33.57 -28.25
N VAL A 158 12.72 -32.28 -28.52
CA VAL A 158 11.49 -31.75 -29.10
C VAL A 158 11.82 -30.75 -30.24
N ASP A 159 10.85 -30.51 -31.10
CA ASP A 159 11.01 -29.50 -32.13
C ASP A 159 11.21 -28.12 -31.49
N LYS A 160 12.01 -27.27 -32.12
CA LYS A 160 12.22 -25.91 -31.65
C LYS A 160 10.90 -25.18 -31.48
N PRO A 161 10.69 -24.49 -30.36
CA PRO A 161 9.53 -23.63 -30.21
C PRO A 161 9.49 -22.56 -31.31
N ARG A 162 8.29 -22.24 -31.79
CA ARG A 162 8.13 -21.27 -32.90
C ARG A 162 8.78 -19.94 -32.56
N GLY A 163 9.57 -19.41 -33.51
CA GLY A 163 10.25 -18.12 -33.39
C GLY A 163 11.44 -18.11 -32.44
N ILE A 164 12.02 -19.28 -32.09
CA ILE A 164 13.24 -19.40 -31.30
C ILE A 164 14.32 -20.07 -32.13
N SER A 165 15.43 -19.35 -32.37
CA SER A 165 16.62 -19.93 -32.96
C SER A 165 17.57 -20.54 -31.90
N HIS A 166 17.67 -19.86 -30.75
CA HIS A 166 18.43 -20.26 -29.56
C HIS A 166 17.85 -19.56 -28.34
N GLY A 167 18.07 -20.08 -27.13
CA GLY A 167 17.64 -19.50 -25.88
C GLY A 167 16.93 -20.50 -24.98
N THR A 168 16.22 -20.00 -23.99
CA THR A 168 15.47 -20.79 -23.02
C THR A 168 14.04 -20.28 -22.90
N VAL A 169 13.10 -21.23 -22.73
CA VAL A 169 11.69 -20.96 -22.45
C VAL A 169 11.30 -21.71 -21.18
N ILE A 170 10.70 -20.99 -20.25
CA ILE A 170 10.12 -21.53 -19.03
C ILE A 170 8.62 -21.29 -19.09
N GLU A 171 7.83 -22.35 -19.03
CA GLU A 171 6.37 -22.30 -18.96
C GLU A 171 5.90 -22.89 -17.64
N ILE A 172 5.08 -22.11 -16.91
CA ILE A 172 4.57 -22.52 -15.61
C ILE A 172 3.05 -22.56 -15.69
N SER A 173 2.48 -23.68 -15.29
CA SER A 173 1.06 -23.95 -15.41
C SER A 173 0.53 -24.76 -14.24
N GLN A 174 -0.76 -25.10 -14.25
CA GLN A 174 -1.44 -25.83 -13.21
C GLN A 174 -1.34 -25.14 -11.85
N TRP A 175 -2.19 -24.13 -11.66
CA TRP A 175 -2.22 -23.32 -10.45
C TRP A 175 -2.49 -24.15 -9.20
N TRP A 176 -1.97 -23.69 -8.09
CA TRP A 176 -2.25 -24.29 -6.80
C TRP A 176 -3.74 -24.21 -6.48
N PRO A 177 -4.34 -25.29 -5.97
CA PRO A 177 -5.77 -25.33 -5.65
C PRO A 177 -6.10 -24.40 -4.49
N GLU A 178 -7.36 -24.03 -4.39
CA GLU A 178 -7.87 -23.23 -3.29
C GLU A 178 -7.56 -23.93 -1.95
N GLY A 179 -7.17 -23.12 -0.94
CA GLY A 179 -6.68 -23.62 0.36
C GLY A 179 -5.17 -23.84 0.44
N ASN A 180 -4.44 -23.90 -0.69
CA ASN A 180 -2.98 -23.89 -0.67
C ASN A 180 -2.46 -22.46 -0.46
N ALA A 181 -1.34 -22.29 0.27
CA ALA A 181 -0.70 -20.98 0.53
C ALA A 181 -0.37 -20.20 -0.75
N ASN A 182 -0.12 -20.87 -1.86
CA ASN A 182 0.22 -20.29 -3.15
C ASN A 182 -0.99 -20.11 -4.09
N SER A 183 -2.21 -20.50 -3.70
CA SER A 183 -3.40 -20.48 -4.58
C SER A 183 -3.73 -19.11 -5.20
N GLN A 184 -3.35 -18.02 -4.52
CA GLN A 184 -3.57 -16.65 -5.00
C GLN A 184 -2.30 -15.98 -5.55
N PHE A 185 -1.19 -16.74 -5.68
CA PHE A 185 0.11 -16.14 -5.98
C PHE A 185 0.15 -15.46 -7.35
N VAL A 186 -0.30 -16.14 -8.40
CA VAL A 186 -0.39 -15.57 -9.75
C VAL A 186 -1.46 -14.47 -9.83
N LYS A 187 -2.61 -14.68 -9.19
CA LYS A 187 -3.68 -13.65 -9.15
C LYS A 187 -3.18 -12.34 -8.55
N ARG A 188 -2.37 -12.40 -7.49
CA ARG A 188 -1.76 -11.19 -6.89
C ARG A 188 -0.86 -10.47 -7.89
N LEU A 189 -0.05 -11.18 -8.68
CA LEU A 189 0.80 -10.55 -9.70
C LEU A 189 -0.03 -9.84 -10.76
N ILE A 190 -1.09 -10.48 -11.24
CA ILE A 190 -1.98 -9.90 -12.27
C ILE A 190 -2.78 -8.73 -11.71
N HIS A 191 -3.15 -8.79 -10.44
CA HIS A 191 -3.88 -7.71 -9.78
C HIS A 191 -3.09 -6.41 -9.66
N TYR A 192 -1.75 -6.46 -9.67
CA TYR A 192 -0.93 -5.25 -9.79
C TYR A 192 -1.19 -4.48 -11.08
N GLY A 193 -1.68 -5.15 -12.14
CA GLY A 193 -1.85 -4.60 -13.46
C GLY A 193 -0.54 -4.59 -14.26
N LEU A 194 -0.63 -4.88 -15.56
CA LEU A 194 0.56 -4.95 -16.44
C LEU A 194 1.40 -3.67 -16.47
N PRO A 195 0.81 -2.44 -16.50
CA PRO A 195 1.60 -1.21 -16.45
C PRO A 195 2.43 -1.10 -15.17
N LYS A 196 1.87 -1.48 -14.01
CA LYS A 196 2.60 -1.47 -12.73
C LYS A 196 3.72 -2.50 -12.70
N VAL A 197 3.47 -3.71 -13.21
CA VAL A 197 4.52 -4.75 -13.33
C VAL A 197 5.67 -4.24 -14.21
N ARG A 198 5.38 -3.62 -15.37
CA ARG A 198 6.41 -3.03 -16.24
C ARG A 198 7.21 -1.93 -15.54
N SER A 199 6.53 -1.02 -14.86
CA SER A 199 7.17 0.07 -14.11
C SER A 199 8.10 -0.45 -13.01
N GLU A 200 7.65 -1.45 -12.23
CA GLU A 200 8.46 -2.06 -11.17
C GLU A 200 9.69 -2.80 -11.73
N LEU A 201 9.53 -3.55 -12.82
CA LEU A 201 10.65 -4.19 -13.50
C LEU A 201 11.58 -3.15 -14.13
N GLY A 202 11.03 -2.09 -14.69
CA GLY A 202 11.78 -0.95 -15.22
C GLY A 202 12.67 -0.30 -14.18
N ARG A 203 12.21 -0.19 -12.93
CA ARG A 203 13.00 0.32 -11.81
C ARG A 203 14.02 -0.70 -11.31
N ARG A 204 13.63 -1.95 -11.13
CA ARG A 204 14.52 -3.01 -10.61
C ARG A 204 15.70 -3.29 -11.53
N TYR A 205 15.52 -3.13 -12.85
CA TYR A 205 16.53 -3.37 -13.87
C TYR A 205 16.95 -2.09 -14.62
N ALA A 206 16.72 -0.92 -14.04
CA ALA A 206 17.01 0.37 -14.65
C ALA A 206 18.45 0.45 -15.20
N THR A 207 19.44 -0.06 -14.47
CA THR A 207 20.84 -0.05 -14.89
C THR A 207 21.10 -0.78 -16.20
N VAL A 208 20.51 -1.95 -16.41
CA VAL A 208 20.73 -2.73 -17.66
C VAL A 208 19.85 -2.27 -18.80
N LEU A 209 18.67 -1.75 -18.48
CA LEU A 209 17.73 -1.20 -19.47
C LEU A 209 18.23 0.16 -20.02
N SER A 210 18.70 1.07 -19.16
CA SER A 210 19.21 2.39 -19.57
C SER A 210 20.40 2.29 -20.49
N LYS A 211 21.29 1.32 -20.28
CA LYS A 211 22.44 1.04 -21.14
C LYS A 211 22.05 0.31 -22.44
N ARG A 212 20.80 -0.08 -22.57
CA ARG A 212 20.30 -0.90 -23.68
C ARG A 212 21.05 -2.22 -23.87
N GLU A 213 21.61 -2.74 -22.78
CA GLU A 213 22.31 -4.03 -22.80
C GLU A 213 21.33 -5.20 -22.99
N ILE A 214 20.13 -5.07 -22.41
CA ILE A 214 19.06 -6.08 -22.48
C ILE A 214 17.73 -5.34 -22.64
N ARG A 215 16.78 -5.96 -23.35
CA ARG A 215 15.38 -5.51 -23.38
C ARG A 215 14.51 -6.50 -22.60
N ILE A 216 13.56 -5.99 -21.85
CA ILE A 216 12.57 -6.77 -21.12
C ILE A 216 11.18 -6.36 -21.62
N LEU A 217 10.39 -7.34 -22.06
CA LEU A 217 9.00 -7.11 -22.50
C LEU A 217 8.05 -7.86 -21.56
N VAL A 218 6.92 -7.26 -21.24
CA VAL A 218 5.81 -7.90 -20.53
C VAL A 218 4.57 -7.81 -21.40
N ASN A 219 4.07 -8.96 -21.81
CA ASN A 219 2.96 -9.11 -22.77
C ASN A 219 3.15 -8.28 -24.05
N GLY A 220 4.39 -8.28 -24.59
CA GLY A 220 4.77 -7.60 -25.81
C GLY A 220 5.19 -6.14 -25.65
N GLU A 221 4.91 -5.50 -24.53
CA GLU A 221 5.24 -4.11 -24.27
C GLU A 221 6.54 -3.97 -23.49
N PRO A 222 7.42 -3.00 -23.78
CA PRO A 222 8.71 -2.82 -23.13
C PRO A 222 8.59 -2.34 -21.69
N CYS A 223 9.55 -2.76 -20.88
CA CYS A 223 9.83 -2.14 -19.59
C CYS A 223 10.80 -0.98 -19.82
N GLU A 224 10.35 0.23 -19.55
CA GLU A 224 11.20 1.41 -19.65
C GLU A 224 12.06 1.55 -18.39
N ALA A 225 13.33 1.97 -18.57
CA ALA A 225 14.21 2.23 -17.44
C ALA A 225 13.65 3.37 -16.58
N PHE A 226 13.56 3.14 -15.28
CA PHE A 226 13.21 4.21 -14.34
C PHE A 226 14.35 5.22 -14.25
N GLU A 227 14.01 6.48 -14.19
CA GLU A 227 14.95 7.58 -14.05
C GLU A 227 14.49 8.52 -12.92
N HIS A 228 15.43 8.90 -12.04
CA HIS A 228 15.14 9.83 -10.96
C HIS A 228 15.07 11.27 -11.46
N CYS A 229 14.01 12.01 -11.11
CA CYS A 229 13.87 13.42 -11.45
C CYS A 229 14.66 14.29 -10.44
N VAL A 230 15.98 14.41 -10.67
CA VAL A 230 16.92 15.10 -9.79
C VAL A 230 17.51 16.34 -10.45
N TRP A 231 17.94 17.30 -9.62
CA TRP A 231 18.69 18.44 -10.12
C TRP A 231 20.05 18.03 -10.70
N ASP A 232 20.51 18.79 -11.68
CA ASP A 232 21.83 18.58 -12.27
C ASP A 232 22.96 18.85 -11.26
N SER A 233 24.11 18.22 -11.45
CA SER A 233 25.28 18.33 -10.55
C SER A 233 25.90 19.73 -10.50
N ASN A 234 25.62 20.59 -11.47
CA ASN A 234 26.06 21.99 -11.49
C ASN A 234 25.19 22.90 -10.61
N ARG A 235 24.00 22.43 -10.16
CA ARG A 235 23.16 23.15 -9.22
C ARG A 235 23.69 23.01 -7.80
N TYR A 236 23.63 24.07 -7.01
CA TYR A 236 24.10 24.08 -5.63
C TYR A 236 23.34 25.07 -4.77
N VAL A 237 23.44 24.90 -3.47
CA VAL A 237 23.03 25.88 -2.48
C VAL A 237 24.26 26.34 -1.67
N GLU A 238 24.24 27.58 -1.17
CA GLU A 238 25.26 28.08 -0.27
C GLU A 238 24.79 27.99 1.18
N ARG A 239 25.61 27.43 2.05
CA ARG A 239 25.31 27.32 3.47
C ARG A 239 26.45 27.88 4.31
N LYS A 240 26.12 28.73 5.26
CA LYS A 240 27.10 29.30 6.18
C LYS A 240 27.85 28.20 6.91
N GLY A 241 29.19 28.21 6.83
CA GLY A 241 30.06 27.22 7.46
C GLY A 241 30.29 25.94 6.63
N HIS A 242 29.53 25.73 5.53
CA HIS A 242 29.68 24.55 4.66
C HIS A 242 30.03 24.91 3.22
N GLY A 243 29.95 26.20 2.83
CA GLY A 243 30.19 26.64 1.46
C GLY A 243 29.14 26.16 0.46
N GLN A 244 29.58 25.91 -0.75
CA GLN A 244 28.71 25.38 -1.83
C GLN A 244 28.46 23.89 -1.65
N ILE A 245 27.19 23.51 -1.62
CA ILE A 245 26.73 22.12 -1.52
C ILE A 245 25.96 21.79 -2.80
N HIS A 246 26.57 20.96 -3.65
CA HIS A 246 25.98 20.55 -4.91
C HIS A 246 24.71 19.73 -4.71
N ALA A 247 23.79 19.83 -5.65
CA ALA A 247 22.55 19.06 -5.63
C ALA A 247 22.74 17.58 -5.97
N ARG A 248 23.88 17.21 -6.55
CA ARG A 248 24.20 15.83 -6.88
C ARG A 248 25.70 15.57 -6.76
N TYR A 249 26.05 14.43 -6.20
CA TYR A 249 27.42 13.90 -6.12
C TYR A 249 27.46 12.54 -6.80
N ASP A 250 28.29 12.43 -7.83
CA ASP A 250 28.60 11.16 -8.48
C ASP A 250 29.92 10.62 -7.91
N PHE A 251 30.03 9.31 -7.73
CA PHE A 251 31.21 8.67 -7.16
C PHE A 251 31.47 7.30 -7.80
N ASP A 252 32.75 6.97 -7.86
CA ASP A 252 33.27 5.67 -8.30
C ASP A 252 34.57 5.40 -7.53
N HIS A 253 34.49 4.73 -6.37
CA HIS A 253 35.63 4.56 -5.45
C HIS A 253 35.78 3.10 -5.02
N ILE A 254 37.03 2.68 -4.90
CA ILE A 254 37.43 1.42 -4.29
C ILE A 254 37.84 1.73 -2.84
N ILE A 255 37.04 1.23 -1.88
CA ILE A 255 37.24 1.45 -0.45
C ILE A 255 38.10 0.36 0.21
N GLY A 256 38.28 -0.76 -0.48
CA GLY A 256 39.08 -1.87 0.00
C GLY A 256 39.29 -2.93 -1.07
N VAL A 257 40.23 -3.84 -0.81
CA VAL A 257 40.42 -5.04 -1.63
C VAL A 257 40.57 -6.22 -0.68
N GLN A 258 39.85 -7.29 -0.93
CA GLN A 258 39.86 -8.50 -0.11
C GLN A 258 40.18 -9.72 -0.98
N ARG A 259 41.03 -10.60 -0.45
CA ARG A 259 41.28 -11.91 -1.06
C ARG A 259 40.27 -12.91 -0.55
N ARG A 260 39.52 -13.53 -1.44
CA ARG A 260 38.45 -14.47 -1.10
C ARG A 260 38.55 -15.74 -1.94
N CYS A 261 38.09 -16.84 -1.34
CA CYS A 261 37.94 -18.09 -2.05
C CYS A 261 36.77 -18.01 -3.06
N GLY A 262 37.04 -18.34 -4.33
CA GLY A 262 36.04 -18.39 -5.36
C GLY A 262 34.97 -19.49 -5.17
N ASN A 263 35.29 -20.51 -4.34
CA ASN A 263 34.36 -21.65 -4.11
C ASN A 263 33.50 -21.46 -2.86
N CYS A 264 34.09 -21.09 -1.72
CA CYS A 264 33.35 -21.00 -0.44
C CYS A 264 33.27 -19.60 0.14
N THR A 265 33.76 -18.58 -0.58
CA THR A 265 33.75 -17.16 -0.21
C THR A 265 34.51 -16.80 1.06
N ALA A 266 35.21 -17.75 1.70
CA ALA A 266 35.98 -17.49 2.88
C ALA A 266 37.08 -16.43 2.61
N LEU A 267 37.32 -15.57 3.60
CA LEU A 267 38.44 -14.60 3.57
C LEU A 267 39.76 -15.35 3.60
N ILE A 268 40.67 -14.96 2.73
CA ILE A 268 41.97 -15.59 2.60
C ILE A 268 43.06 -14.62 3.07
N PRO A 269 43.85 -14.98 4.09
CA PRO A 269 45.01 -14.20 4.50
C PRO A 269 46.01 -14.04 3.34
N ASP A 270 46.72 -12.91 3.31
CA ASP A 270 47.62 -12.57 2.21
C ASP A 270 48.75 -13.59 1.97
N GLU A 271 49.16 -14.29 3.00
CA GLU A 271 50.25 -15.29 2.95
C GLU A 271 49.81 -16.67 2.44
N MET A 272 48.46 -16.91 2.32
CA MET A 272 47.92 -18.20 1.91
C MET A 272 47.62 -18.27 0.42
N ILE A 273 48.03 -19.38 -0.22
CA ILE A 273 47.77 -19.71 -1.63
C ILE A 273 46.61 -20.66 -1.82
N GLU A 274 46.12 -21.25 -0.73
CA GLU A 274 44.94 -22.14 -0.72
C GLU A 274 43.93 -21.70 0.35
N CYS A 275 42.67 -21.98 0.10
CA CYS A 275 41.63 -21.68 1.07
C CYS A 275 41.77 -22.55 2.33
N PRO A 276 41.85 -21.99 3.53
CA PRO A 276 41.91 -22.75 4.76
C PRO A 276 40.66 -23.58 5.03
N SER A 277 39.49 -23.19 4.50
CA SER A 277 38.20 -23.85 4.73
C SER A 277 37.94 -24.99 3.78
N CYS A 278 38.10 -24.81 2.47
CA CYS A 278 37.74 -25.79 1.46
C CYS A 278 38.92 -26.30 0.61
N LYS A 279 40.15 -25.91 0.93
CA LYS A 279 41.39 -26.30 0.26
C LYS A 279 41.47 -25.99 -1.25
N SER A 280 40.60 -25.10 -1.71
CA SER A 280 40.61 -24.66 -3.10
C SER A 280 41.74 -23.66 -3.35
N SER A 281 42.40 -23.78 -4.48
CA SER A 281 43.38 -22.81 -4.97
C SER A 281 42.75 -21.65 -5.76
N ASN A 282 41.42 -21.67 -5.94
CA ASN A 282 40.69 -20.62 -6.62
C ASN A 282 40.51 -19.41 -5.69
N ILE A 283 41.60 -18.57 -5.63
CA ILE A 283 41.59 -17.34 -4.85
C ILE A 283 41.37 -16.16 -5.77
N ARG A 284 40.52 -15.23 -5.37
CA ARG A 284 40.23 -14.02 -6.11
C ARG A 284 40.42 -12.78 -5.25
N SER A 285 40.89 -11.72 -5.88
CA SER A 285 40.91 -10.38 -5.31
C SER A 285 39.60 -9.70 -5.65
N ILE A 286 38.82 -9.36 -4.63
CA ILE A 286 37.49 -8.70 -4.76
C ILE A 286 37.67 -7.25 -4.35
N GLU A 287 37.45 -6.36 -5.28
CA GLU A 287 37.41 -4.92 -4.99
C GLU A 287 36.11 -4.54 -4.29
N GLU A 288 36.23 -3.88 -3.15
CA GLU A 288 35.09 -3.24 -2.48
C GLU A 288 34.82 -1.90 -3.14
N LYS A 289 34.17 -1.97 -4.29
CA LYS A 289 33.88 -0.81 -5.12
C LYS A 289 32.49 -0.27 -4.86
N ILE A 290 32.41 1.01 -4.56
CA ILE A 290 31.17 1.77 -4.43
C ILE A 290 31.06 2.72 -5.61
N LYS A 291 30.03 2.55 -6.42
CA LYS A 291 29.79 3.38 -7.59
C LYS A 291 28.32 3.83 -7.60
N GLY A 292 28.09 5.07 -8.01
CA GLY A 292 26.75 5.59 -8.11
C GLY A 292 26.69 7.09 -7.96
N TRP A 293 25.55 7.54 -7.49
CA TRP A 293 25.31 8.94 -7.20
C TRP A 293 24.27 9.09 -6.09
N VAL A 294 24.32 10.23 -5.41
CA VAL A 294 23.29 10.71 -4.48
C VAL A 294 22.98 12.17 -4.78
N GLY A 295 21.73 12.56 -4.66
CA GLY A 295 21.32 13.92 -5.05
C GLY A 295 19.95 14.31 -4.52
N ILE A 296 19.46 15.45 -5.03
CA ILE A 296 18.24 16.07 -4.58
C ILE A 296 17.20 16.02 -5.69
N GLN A 297 16.03 15.47 -5.39
CA GLN A 297 14.87 15.50 -6.29
C GLN A 297 14.40 16.94 -6.50
N ARG A 298 13.86 17.22 -7.70
CA ARG A 298 13.32 18.55 -8.04
C ARG A 298 12.06 18.89 -7.26
N PHE A 299 11.31 17.90 -6.81
CA PHE A 299 10.06 18.02 -6.05
C PHE A 299 10.08 17.18 -4.77
N ASP A 300 9.09 17.39 -3.92
CA ASP A 300 8.90 16.65 -2.68
C ASP A 300 8.05 15.40 -2.92
N ASP A 301 8.49 14.27 -2.41
CA ASP A 301 7.71 13.05 -2.44
C ASP A 301 7.85 12.26 -1.13
N SER A 302 6.82 11.49 -0.77
CA SER A 302 6.84 10.65 0.44
C SER A 302 7.32 9.23 0.16
N THR A 303 7.27 8.78 -1.10
CA THR A 303 7.56 7.41 -1.52
C THR A 303 8.86 7.31 -2.29
N GLU A 304 9.12 8.25 -3.20
CA GLU A 304 10.21 8.18 -4.17
C GLU A 304 11.57 8.65 -3.63
N TYR A 305 11.62 9.37 -2.48
CA TYR A 305 12.92 9.67 -1.86
C TYR A 305 13.52 8.42 -1.20
N GLY A 306 14.83 8.36 -1.17
CA GLY A 306 15.59 7.20 -0.68
C GLY A 306 16.63 6.75 -1.68
N ILE A 307 17.45 5.78 -1.31
CA ILE A 307 18.57 5.32 -2.11
C ILE A 307 18.27 3.94 -2.70
N ASP A 308 18.29 3.82 -4.02
CA ASP A 308 18.18 2.54 -4.68
C ASP A 308 19.53 1.80 -4.58
N LEU A 309 19.53 0.63 -3.93
CA LEU A 309 20.70 -0.19 -3.72
C LEU A 309 20.77 -1.30 -4.75
N ILE A 310 21.78 -1.28 -5.56
CA ILE A 310 21.93 -2.08 -6.78
C ILE A 310 23.06 -3.10 -6.61
N ARG A 311 22.80 -4.33 -7.03
CA ARG A 311 23.82 -5.39 -7.13
C ARG A 311 23.75 -6.04 -8.50
N ASN A 312 24.89 -6.06 -9.20
CA ASN A 312 25.04 -6.66 -10.54
C ASN A 312 23.93 -6.22 -11.53
N GLY A 313 23.54 -4.93 -11.46
CA GLY A 313 22.54 -4.34 -12.36
C GLY A 313 21.08 -4.50 -11.94
N ARG A 314 20.80 -5.24 -10.84
CA ARG A 314 19.46 -5.35 -10.23
C ARG A 314 19.35 -4.51 -8.97
N ALA A 315 18.35 -3.67 -8.86
CA ALA A 315 18.02 -3.01 -7.59
C ALA A 315 17.45 -4.05 -6.61
N ILE A 316 18.20 -4.31 -5.55
CA ILE A 316 17.82 -5.21 -4.44
C ILE A 316 16.88 -4.47 -3.49
N ARG A 317 17.23 -3.22 -3.15
CA ARG A 317 16.39 -2.34 -2.33
C ARG A 317 16.05 -1.09 -3.12
N ILE A 318 14.79 -0.74 -3.15
CA ILE A 318 14.28 0.47 -3.80
C ILE A 318 13.94 1.48 -2.73
N ALA A 319 14.39 2.73 -2.91
CA ALA A 319 14.16 3.85 -2.01
C ALA A 319 14.50 3.51 -0.54
N GLU A 320 15.67 2.91 -0.31
CA GLU A 320 16.14 2.57 1.03
C GLU A 320 16.27 3.84 1.87
N LYS A 321 15.65 3.85 3.04
CA LYS A 321 15.58 4.97 3.95
C LYS A 321 16.27 4.68 5.27
N THR A 322 15.99 3.52 5.83
CA THR A 322 16.46 3.12 7.17
C THR A 322 17.98 3.19 7.29
N ALA A 323 18.70 2.62 6.33
CA ALA A 323 20.17 2.60 6.37
C ALA A 323 20.81 3.99 6.26
N PHE A 324 20.12 4.98 5.68
CA PHE A 324 20.70 6.30 5.40
C PHE A 324 20.13 7.41 6.28
N PHE A 325 18.89 7.29 6.73
CA PHE A 325 18.16 8.38 7.39
C PHE A 325 17.76 8.08 8.83
N GLU A 326 18.03 6.85 9.30
CA GLU A 326 17.90 6.50 10.70
C GLU A 326 19.27 6.34 11.33
N PHE A 327 19.39 6.71 12.59
CA PHE A 327 20.59 6.56 13.40
C PHE A 327 20.23 5.87 14.72
N VAL A 328 21.03 4.89 15.09
CA VAL A 328 20.88 4.22 16.38
C VAL A 328 21.94 4.76 17.32
N ASP A 329 21.50 5.43 18.39
CA ASP A 329 22.40 6.02 19.38
C ASP A 329 23.04 4.96 20.31
N GLU A 330 23.92 5.39 21.18
CA GLU A 330 24.63 4.54 22.16
C GLU A 330 23.66 3.80 23.11
N PHE A 331 22.46 4.31 23.29
CA PHE A 331 21.38 3.74 24.11
C PHE A 331 20.48 2.79 23.32
N LYS A 332 20.83 2.44 22.08
CA LYS A 332 20.04 1.63 21.15
C LYS A 332 18.69 2.24 20.78
N LYS A 333 18.55 3.57 20.89
CA LYS A 333 17.37 4.29 20.47
C LYS A 333 17.53 4.69 19.01
N THR A 334 16.53 4.36 18.19
CA THR A 334 16.48 4.80 16.81
C THR A 334 16.02 6.26 16.72
N ILE A 335 16.82 7.09 16.07
CA ILE A 335 16.56 8.49 15.79
C ILE A 335 16.34 8.63 14.29
N MET A 336 15.21 9.23 13.88
CA MET A 336 14.98 9.59 12.48
C MET A 336 15.70 10.90 12.19
N ASP A 337 16.75 10.83 11.36
CA ASP A 337 17.53 11.99 10.96
C ASP A 337 16.83 12.77 9.83
N TYR A 338 16.15 12.07 8.92
CA TYR A 338 15.53 12.66 7.73
C TYR A 338 14.31 11.85 7.26
N PRO A 339 13.24 12.49 6.80
CA PRO A 339 13.01 13.94 6.69
C PRO A 339 12.67 14.57 8.06
N ILE A 340 12.93 15.90 8.21
CA ILE A 340 12.71 16.60 9.48
C ILE A 340 11.25 17.05 9.62
N ASP A 341 10.67 17.57 8.53
CA ASP A 341 9.37 18.24 8.53
C ASP A 341 8.33 17.39 7.79
N GLY A 342 7.76 16.40 8.48
CA GLY A 342 6.74 15.51 7.92
C GLY A 342 7.31 14.36 7.06
N PRO A 343 6.49 13.68 6.27
CA PRO A 343 6.88 12.46 5.55
C PRO A 343 7.59 12.72 4.21
N PHE A 344 7.77 13.96 3.80
CA PHE A 344 8.25 14.31 2.46
C PHE A 344 9.77 14.55 2.46
N GLY A 345 10.46 13.81 1.60
CA GLY A 345 11.90 13.92 1.42
C GLY A 345 12.28 14.24 -0.03
N ARG A 346 13.55 14.63 -0.23
CA ARG A 346 14.12 14.97 -1.55
C ARG A 346 15.44 14.26 -1.83
N ILE A 347 16.09 13.67 -0.82
CA ILE A 347 17.37 12.97 -1.02
C ILE A 347 17.07 11.63 -1.71
N ALA A 348 17.62 11.45 -2.89
CA ALA A 348 17.52 10.23 -3.68
C ALA A 348 18.89 9.80 -4.22
N GLY A 349 19.00 8.59 -4.71
CA GLY A 349 20.25 8.12 -5.28
C GLY A 349 20.20 6.68 -5.78
N GLU A 350 21.27 6.30 -6.48
CA GLU A 350 21.50 4.93 -6.93
C GLU A 350 22.93 4.53 -6.55
N VAL A 351 23.07 3.44 -5.80
CA VAL A 351 24.36 2.97 -5.30
C VAL A 351 24.57 1.50 -5.64
N HIS A 352 25.65 1.21 -6.36
CA HIS A 352 26.05 -0.15 -6.71
C HIS A 352 26.97 -0.71 -5.63
N LEU A 353 26.57 -1.84 -5.04
CA LEU A 353 27.22 -2.56 -3.97
C LEU A 353 27.45 -4.03 -4.35
N ASN A 354 28.13 -4.27 -5.46
CA ASN A 354 28.33 -5.63 -6.00
C ASN A 354 29.10 -6.57 -5.07
N HIS A 355 30.01 -6.01 -4.25
CA HIS A 355 30.83 -6.75 -3.29
C HIS A 355 30.08 -7.13 -2.01
N VAL A 356 28.96 -6.48 -1.70
CA VAL A 356 28.20 -6.73 -0.49
C VAL A 356 27.30 -7.95 -0.66
N PRO A 357 27.33 -8.93 0.26
CA PRO A 357 26.46 -10.10 0.19
C PRO A 357 24.99 -9.73 0.42
N VAL A 358 24.12 -10.49 -0.22
CA VAL A 358 22.67 -10.38 -0.07
C VAL A 358 22.09 -11.58 0.69
N ASP A 359 20.86 -11.44 1.14
CA ASP A 359 20.12 -12.55 1.75
C ASP A 359 19.78 -13.64 0.70
N PHE A 360 19.30 -14.78 1.19
CA PHE A 360 18.97 -15.95 0.37
C PHE A 360 17.91 -15.64 -0.71
N LEU A 361 16.97 -14.73 -0.43
CA LEU A 361 15.89 -14.35 -1.34
C LEU A 361 16.20 -13.09 -2.15
N LYS A 362 17.40 -12.51 -1.98
CA LYS A 362 17.81 -11.23 -2.60
C LYS A 362 16.81 -10.09 -2.34
N GLN A 363 16.21 -10.08 -1.16
CA GLN A 363 15.29 -9.04 -0.73
C GLN A 363 15.99 -7.94 0.06
N ASP A 364 17.16 -8.23 0.62
CA ASP A 364 18.00 -7.26 1.31
C ASP A 364 19.48 -7.65 1.24
N PHE A 365 20.32 -6.69 1.55
CA PHE A 365 21.75 -6.93 1.80
C PHE A 365 21.95 -7.51 3.20
N GLN A 366 23.03 -8.28 3.39
CA GLN A 366 23.39 -8.76 4.72
C GLN A 366 23.94 -7.58 5.54
N ARG A 367 23.06 -6.88 6.22
CA ARG A 367 23.37 -5.62 6.95
C ARG A 367 24.37 -5.81 8.10
N SER A 368 24.56 -7.02 8.59
CA SER A 368 25.57 -7.38 9.59
C SER A 368 26.97 -7.64 9.00
N SER A 369 27.09 -7.71 7.67
CA SER A 369 28.39 -7.98 7.03
C SER A 369 29.33 -6.79 7.17
N PRO A 370 30.65 -7.05 7.32
CA PRO A 370 31.65 -5.97 7.37
C PRO A 370 31.66 -5.11 6.10
N GLU A 371 31.40 -5.72 4.95
CA GLU A 371 31.32 -5.03 3.65
C GLU A 371 30.20 -4.00 3.64
N TRP A 372 29.03 -4.37 4.17
CA TRP A 372 27.91 -3.45 4.33
C TRP A 372 28.25 -2.30 5.26
N GLN A 373 28.83 -2.59 6.41
CA GLN A 373 29.16 -1.56 7.39
C GLN A 373 30.14 -0.54 6.80
N ARG A 374 31.19 -0.99 6.10
CA ARG A 374 32.13 -0.09 5.43
C ARG A 374 31.48 0.75 4.33
N ALA A 375 30.60 0.14 3.54
CA ALA A 375 29.89 0.85 2.48
C ALA A 375 28.96 1.94 3.03
N ILE A 376 28.21 1.64 4.07
CA ILE A 376 27.31 2.62 4.70
C ILE A 376 28.09 3.72 5.43
N SER A 377 29.15 3.36 6.16
CA SER A 377 30.06 4.34 6.79
C SER A 377 30.63 5.32 5.75
N TYR A 378 31.05 4.83 4.59
CA TYR A 378 31.54 5.68 3.50
C TYR A 378 30.47 6.65 2.96
N LEU A 379 29.24 6.17 2.74
CA LEU A 379 28.17 6.94 2.11
C LEU A 379 27.47 7.91 3.06
N ARG A 380 27.23 7.50 4.31
CA ARG A 380 26.44 8.21 5.31
C ARG A 380 27.26 8.75 6.49
N GLY A 381 28.38 8.09 6.79
CA GLY A 381 29.12 8.29 8.03
C GLY A 381 28.54 7.49 9.21
N GLU A 382 29.27 7.52 10.32
CA GLU A 382 28.97 6.73 11.52
C GLU A 382 28.18 7.49 12.59
N SER A 383 28.05 8.82 12.45
CA SER A 383 27.32 9.70 13.36
C SER A 383 25.92 10.03 12.84
N SER A 384 25.09 10.63 13.69
CA SER A 384 23.81 11.23 13.24
C SER A 384 24.05 12.31 12.19
N LEU A 385 23.10 12.50 11.29
CA LEU A 385 23.14 13.59 10.30
C LEU A 385 22.77 14.95 10.93
N GLN A 386 22.18 14.93 12.13
CA GLN A 386 21.76 16.15 12.82
C GLN A 386 22.97 16.88 13.41
N PRO A 387 23.22 18.17 13.06
CA PRO A 387 24.40 18.91 13.50
C PRO A 387 24.55 19.08 15.01
N SER A 388 23.43 18.96 15.73
CA SER A 388 23.40 19.07 17.20
C SER A 388 23.86 17.81 17.93
N GLN A 389 24.05 16.69 17.19
CA GLN A 389 24.43 15.43 17.79
C GLN A 389 25.98 15.28 17.85
N PRO A 390 26.50 14.56 18.85
CA PRO A 390 27.94 14.31 18.98
C PRO A 390 28.53 13.69 17.71
N GLY A 391 29.71 14.17 17.32
CA GLY A 391 30.47 13.65 16.18
C GLY A 391 29.94 14.04 14.79
N ALA A 392 28.80 14.73 14.71
CA ALA A 392 28.21 15.14 13.43
C ALA A 392 29.10 16.13 12.66
N ASP A 393 29.86 16.96 13.33
CA ASP A 393 30.80 17.93 12.74
C ASP A 393 31.97 17.25 12.01
N GLN A 394 32.31 16.01 12.38
CA GLN A 394 33.36 15.21 11.75
C GLN A 394 32.85 14.45 10.52
N ASN A 395 31.55 14.34 10.33
CA ASN A 395 30.97 13.61 9.20
C ASN A 395 31.17 14.38 7.89
N LYS A 396 31.88 13.76 6.94
CA LYS A 396 32.16 14.31 5.61
C LYS A 396 31.51 13.55 4.47
N SER A 397 30.63 12.61 4.80
CA SER A 397 29.96 11.74 3.83
C SER A 397 29.07 12.53 2.87
N TYR A 398 28.75 11.91 1.73
CA TYR A 398 27.91 12.53 0.72
C TYR A 398 26.48 12.78 1.22
N ILE A 399 25.90 11.84 1.96
CA ILE A 399 24.56 11.99 2.53
C ILE A 399 24.56 13.12 3.57
N TYR A 400 25.60 13.23 4.40
CA TYR A 400 25.72 14.32 5.35
C TYR A 400 25.77 15.69 4.65
N LYS A 401 26.56 15.81 3.57
CA LYS A 401 26.63 17.06 2.78
C LYS A 401 25.26 17.45 2.23
N LEU A 402 24.54 16.50 1.60
CA LEU A 402 23.20 16.74 1.09
C LEU A 402 22.23 17.12 2.21
N TYR A 403 22.32 16.43 3.35
CA TYR A 403 21.53 16.77 4.52
C TYR A 403 21.79 18.21 4.98
N GLN A 404 23.02 18.64 5.09
CA GLN A 404 23.36 20.03 5.47
C GLN A 404 22.80 21.06 4.48
N GLY A 405 22.85 20.74 3.19
CA GLY A 405 22.31 21.60 2.13
C GLY A 405 20.81 21.71 2.11
N TYR A 406 20.12 20.58 2.30
CA TYR A 406 18.72 20.46 1.86
C TYR A 406 17.75 19.89 2.90
N ARG A 407 18.16 19.75 4.15
CA ARG A 407 17.36 19.12 5.22
C ARG A 407 16.09 19.86 5.61
N ARG A 408 16.09 21.21 5.46
CA ARG A 408 14.97 22.04 5.88
C ARG A 408 14.07 22.42 4.74
N VAL A 409 12.94 22.93 5.11
CA VAL A 409 11.86 23.32 4.25
C VAL A 409 12.33 24.35 3.24
N ARG A 410 12.12 24.07 2.23
CA ARG A 410 11.92 24.46 0.87
C ARG A 410 11.36 25.85 0.79
N LYS A 411 12.21 26.83 0.91
CA LYS A 411 11.87 28.18 0.45
C LYS A 411 11.96 28.15 -1.07
N PRO A 412 10.95 28.68 -1.77
CA PRO A 412 11.06 28.87 -3.21
C PRO A 412 12.29 29.72 -3.53
N GLY A 413 12.92 29.45 -4.66
CA GLY A 413 14.09 30.15 -5.11
C GLY A 413 15.40 29.40 -4.94
N LYS A 414 16.52 30.06 -5.28
CA LYS A 414 17.87 29.49 -5.31
C LYS A 414 18.36 29.06 -3.94
N ALA A 415 17.82 29.66 -2.87
CA ALA A 415 18.24 29.34 -1.51
C ALA A 415 18.05 27.86 -1.16
N ASP A 416 17.00 27.21 -1.64
CA ASP A 416 16.70 25.80 -1.36
C ASP A 416 16.49 24.97 -2.63
N LEU A 417 16.79 25.50 -3.80
CA LEU A 417 16.52 24.89 -5.11
C LEU A 417 15.08 24.38 -5.18
N TYR A 418 14.12 25.27 -4.92
CA TYR A 418 12.72 24.86 -4.98
C TYR A 418 11.92 25.81 -5.89
N MET A 419 10.96 25.24 -6.62
CA MET A 419 10.12 25.96 -7.57
C MET A 419 9.15 26.88 -6.87
N GLY A 420 8.91 28.04 -7.47
CA GLY A 420 7.98 29.00 -6.93
C GLY A 420 7.70 30.12 -7.90
N TYR A 421 7.04 31.14 -7.40
CA TYR A 421 6.79 32.40 -8.06
C TYR A 421 6.84 33.52 -7.05
N TRP A 422 7.13 34.73 -7.51
CA TRP A 422 7.06 35.91 -6.65
C TRP A 422 5.62 36.40 -6.60
N ASP A 423 5.05 36.45 -5.38
CA ASP A 423 3.71 36.98 -5.15
C ASP A 423 3.80 38.48 -4.92
N ARG A 424 3.24 39.27 -5.81
CA ARG A 424 3.29 40.76 -5.73
C ARG A 424 2.50 41.31 -4.56
N ASP A 425 1.38 40.67 -4.18
CA ASP A 425 0.50 41.16 -3.14
C ASP A 425 1.14 41.07 -1.76
N SER A 426 1.80 39.92 -1.48
CA SER A 426 2.52 39.72 -0.21
C SER A 426 3.99 40.14 -0.27
N ASN A 427 4.51 40.48 -1.48
CA ASN A 427 5.92 40.77 -1.75
C ASN A 427 6.88 39.69 -1.22
N GLU A 428 6.50 38.42 -1.38
CA GLU A 428 7.25 37.28 -0.92
C GLU A 428 7.22 36.13 -1.96
N PRO A 429 8.25 35.25 -1.95
CA PRO A 429 8.24 34.05 -2.78
C PRO A 429 7.23 33.04 -2.26
N LYS A 430 6.38 32.51 -3.15
CA LYS A 430 5.43 31.44 -2.88
C LYS A 430 5.75 30.20 -3.68
N ARG A 431 5.47 29.02 -3.10
CA ARG A 431 5.64 27.73 -3.79
C ARG A 431 4.59 27.55 -4.88
N ILE A 432 4.95 26.85 -5.94
CA ILE A 432 3.97 26.35 -6.92
C ILE A 432 3.02 25.35 -6.26
N SER A 433 1.84 25.16 -6.85
CA SER A 433 0.90 24.15 -6.39
C SER A 433 1.42 22.72 -6.70
N ARG A 434 0.94 21.72 -5.95
CA ARG A 434 1.26 20.32 -6.21
C ARG A 434 0.79 19.83 -7.58
N ASP A 435 -0.23 20.45 -8.15
CA ASP A 435 -0.72 20.06 -9.47
C ASP A 435 0.26 20.50 -10.55
N VAL A 436 0.87 21.67 -10.41
CA VAL A 436 1.96 22.12 -11.29
C VAL A 436 3.19 21.22 -11.14
N GLU A 437 3.57 20.83 -9.92
CA GLU A 437 4.65 19.87 -9.70
C GLU A 437 4.38 18.54 -10.43
N LYS A 438 3.17 18.00 -10.32
CA LYS A 438 2.77 16.76 -11.02
C LYS A 438 2.79 16.91 -12.54
N GLU A 439 2.33 18.05 -13.06
CA GLU A 439 2.38 18.33 -14.49
C GLU A 439 3.82 18.35 -15.01
N TYR A 440 4.73 19.02 -14.29
CA TYR A 440 6.16 19.06 -14.63
C TYR A 440 6.79 17.67 -14.54
N TYR A 441 6.43 16.89 -13.53
CA TYR A 441 6.92 15.51 -13.39
C TYR A 441 6.40 14.61 -14.52
N GLN A 442 5.14 14.76 -14.92
CA GLN A 442 4.59 14.03 -16.07
C GLN A 442 5.36 14.36 -17.37
N LYS A 443 5.64 15.63 -17.61
CA LYS A 443 6.45 16.08 -18.75
C LYS A 443 7.89 15.56 -18.70
N PHE A 444 8.46 15.41 -17.50
CA PHE A 444 9.74 14.75 -17.31
C PHE A 444 9.68 13.27 -17.72
N LEU A 445 8.65 12.53 -17.30
CA LEU A 445 8.45 11.13 -17.70
C LEU A 445 8.26 10.96 -19.20
N GLU A 446 7.64 11.92 -19.86
CA GLU A 446 7.47 11.98 -21.31
C GLU A 446 8.74 12.44 -22.05
N LYS A 447 9.81 12.72 -21.33
CA LYS A 447 11.11 13.17 -21.86
C LYS A 447 11.02 14.43 -22.73
N LEU A 448 10.10 15.35 -22.37
CA LEU A 448 9.96 16.61 -23.10
C LEU A 448 11.18 17.51 -22.86
N PRO A 449 11.71 18.16 -23.92
CA PRO A 449 12.83 19.10 -23.79
C PRO A 449 12.55 20.20 -22.78
N GLY A 450 13.55 20.53 -21.95
CA GLY A 450 13.44 21.50 -20.87
C GLY A 450 12.88 20.94 -19.57
N TYR A 451 11.98 19.95 -19.65
CA TYR A 451 11.42 19.25 -18.50
C TYR A 451 12.23 18.01 -18.13
N TYR A 452 12.75 17.30 -19.14
CA TYR A 452 13.65 16.17 -18.90
C TYR A 452 14.99 16.62 -18.33
N ASP A 453 15.65 17.61 -18.97
CA ASP A 453 16.67 18.41 -18.32
C ASP A 453 16.02 19.34 -17.29
N ASP A 454 16.79 20.11 -16.51
CA ASP A 454 16.22 20.92 -15.42
C ASP A 454 15.90 22.37 -15.84
N SER A 455 15.95 22.73 -17.10
CA SER A 455 15.88 24.14 -17.53
C SER A 455 14.52 24.79 -17.28
N GLU A 456 13.40 24.12 -17.55
CA GLU A 456 12.07 24.67 -17.23
C GLU A 456 11.81 24.71 -15.70
N TRP A 457 12.29 23.71 -14.98
CA TRP A 457 12.23 23.68 -13.53
C TRP A 457 13.05 24.83 -12.91
N TRP A 458 14.21 25.09 -13.50
CA TRP A 458 15.10 26.17 -13.05
C TRP A 458 14.47 27.55 -13.26
N LYS A 459 13.72 27.78 -14.32
CA LYS A 459 12.99 29.03 -14.52
C LYS A 459 12.06 29.35 -13.35
N LEU A 460 11.36 28.33 -12.83
CA LEU A 460 10.49 28.52 -11.67
C LEU A 460 11.28 28.81 -10.38
N VAL A 461 12.51 28.29 -10.27
CA VAL A 461 13.40 28.65 -9.15
C VAL A 461 13.83 30.12 -9.27
N GLU A 462 14.20 30.57 -10.45
CA GLU A 462 14.62 31.96 -10.69
C GLU A 462 13.48 32.98 -10.54
N GLN A 463 12.28 32.62 -10.99
CA GLN A 463 11.09 33.45 -10.86
C GLN A 463 10.68 33.67 -9.38
N ALA A 464 11.08 32.78 -8.49
CA ALA A 464 10.80 32.91 -7.06
C ALA A 464 11.81 33.82 -6.34
N ASP A 465 13.00 34.09 -6.89
CA ASP A 465 14.08 34.80 -6.22
C ASP A 465 13.98 36.33 -6.28
N SER A 466 13.26 36.85 -7.26
CA SER A 466 13.15 38.29 -7.44
C SER A 466 11.80 38.67 -8.04
N PRO A 467 11.26 39.81 -7.67
CA PRO A 467 10.08 40.31 -8.34
C PRO A 467 10.35 40.40 -9.84
N PRO A 468 9.36 40.11 -10.68
CA PRO A 468 9.49 40.20 -12.11
C PRO A 468 9.90 41.61 -12.48
N LEU A 469 10.84 41.74 -13.42
CA LEU A 469 11.27 43.03 -13.93
C LEU A 469 10.05 43.82 -14.40
N GLU A 470 9.93 45.04 -13.93
CA GLU A 470 8.89 45.98 -14.39
C GLU A 470 9.14 46.31 -15.85
N GLU A 471 8.25 45.83 -16.72
CA GLU A 471 8.29 46.25 -18.12
C GLU A 471 7.82 47.71 -18.24
N LEU A 472 8.73 48.56 -18.68
CA LEU A 472 8.46 49.98 -18.90
C LEU A 472 8.05 50.19 -20.36
N VAL A 473 7.06 51.07 -20.56
CA VAL A 473 6.58 51.53 -21.85
C VAL A 473 6.79 53.01 -21.93
N GLU A 474 7.41 53.50 -23.02
CA GLU A 474 7.58 54.90 -23.30
C GLU A 474 6.28 55.52 -23.75
N CYS A 475 5.91 56.66 -23.15
CA CYS A 475 4.72 57.41 -23.56
C CYS A 475 4.96 58.05 -24.92
N PRO A 476 4.08 57.81 -25.93
CA PRO A 476 4.27 58.40 -27.28
C PRO A 476 4.16 59.91 -27.29
N GLU A 477 3.53 60.56 -26.30
CA GLU A 477 3.33 62.02 -26.28
C GLU A 477 4.43 62.77 -25.52
N CYS A 478 5.01 62.23 -24.48
CA CYS A 478 5.97 62.96 -23.64
C CYS A 478 7.27 62.16 -23.37
N SER A 479 7.46 61.01 -23.96
CA SER A 479 8.60 60.11 -23.79
C SER A 479 8.88 59.66 -22.34
N ALA A 480 7.95 59.85 -21.40
CA ALA A 480 8.10 59.40 -20.04
C ALA A 480 7.97 57.86 -19.97
N GLN A 481 8.83 57.22 -19.18
CA GLN A 481 8.76 55.79 -18.91
C GLN A 481 7.60 55.50 -17.91
N ASN A 482 6.71 54.63 -18.27
CA ASN A 482 5.58 54.21 -17.47
C ASN A 482 5.59 52.66 -17.34
N LEU A 483 5.01 52.18 -16.28
CA LEU A 483 4.80 50.72 -16.16
C LEU A 483 3.82 50.28 -17.27
N LYS A 484 4.08 49.15 -17.92
CA LYS A 484 3.24 48.57 -18.97
C LYS A 484 1.80 48.34 -18.51
N GLU A 485 1.56 48.26 -17.23
CA GLU A 485 0.26 48.05 -16.61
C GLU A 485 -0.53 49.37 -16.43
N HIS A 486 0.10 50.53 -16.59
CA HIS A 486 -0.57 51.80 -16.43
C HIS A 486 -1.42 52.12 -17.65
N ASP A 487 -2.68 52.42 -17.39
CA ASP A 487 -3.63 52.79 -18.47
C ASP A 487 -3.40 54.21 -18.99
N THR A 488 -2.76 55.02 -18.18
CA THR A 488 -2.47 56.42 -18.51
C THR A 488 -1.06 56.80 -18.11
N CYS A 489 -0.43 57.65 -18.86
CA CYS A 489 0.87 58.22 -18.55
C CYS A 489 0.84 59.02 -17.25
N ASN A 490 1.76 58.73 -16.31
CA ASN A 490 1.86 59.37 -15.01
C ASN A 490 2.29 60.86 -15.12
N VAL A 491 2.85 61.27 -16.27
CA VAL A 491 3.38 62.61 -16.50
C VAL A 491 2.37 63.51 -17.26
N CYS A 492 1.83 63.03 -18.39
CA CYS A 492 0.98 63.83 -19.27
C CYS A 492 -0.49 63.34 -19.33
N GLY A 493 -0.85 62.23 -18.65
CA GLY A 493 -2.21 61.70 -18.69
C GLY A 493 -2.65 61.05 -20.00
N HIS A 494 -1.75 60.87 -21.00
CA HIS A 494 -2.03 60.20 -22.24
C HIS A 494 -2.47 58.77 -22.00
N ILE A 495 -3.50 58.30 -22.72
CA ILE A 495 -4.00 56.90 -22.60
C ILE A 495 -2.99 55.95 -23.21
N LEU A 496 -2.37 55.12 -22.39
CA LEU A 496 -1.41 54.11 -22.83
C LEU A 496 -2.11 52.78 -23.16
N LEU A 497 -3.16 52.43 -22.37
CA LEU A 497 -4.02 51.30 -22.61
C LEU A 497 -5.48 51.75 -22.64
N GLY A 498 -6.03 51.88 -23.84
CA GLY A 498 -7.39 52.35 -24.06
C GLY A 498 -8.40 51.27 -24.36
N LYS A 499 -9.67 51.55 -24.13
CA LYS A 499 -10.85 50.77 -24.61
C LYS A 499 -11.89 51.71 -25.12
N PRO A 500 -12.70 51.36 -26.16
CA PRO A 500 -13.83 52.18 -26.59
C PRO A 500 -14.92 52.20 -25.55
N CYS A 501 -15.60 53.35 -25.39
CA CYS A 501 -16.77 53.49 -24.52
C CYS A 501 -17.86 52.47 -24.96
N ILE A 502 -18.47 51.79 -23.99
CA ILE A 502 -19.52 50.78 -24.24
C ILE A 502 -20.82 51.37 -24.78
N ASN A 503 -20.97 52.72 -24.72
CA ASN A 503 -22.09 53.38 -25.39
C ASN A 503 -21.88 53.40 -26.89
N PRO A 504 -22.77 52.77 -27.69
CA PRO A 504 -22.61 52.64 -29.13
C PRO A 504 -22.56 54.00 -29.88
N ASP A 505 -23.17 55.02 -29.29
CA ASP A 505 -23.29 56.38 -29.85
C ASP A 505 -22.07 57.27 -29.50
N CYS A 506 -21.30 56.90 -28.47
CA CYS A 506 -20.17 57.75 -28.01
C CYS A 506 -18.85 57.30 -28.64
N LYS A 507 -18.50 56.05 -28.56
CA LYS A 507 -17.24 55.43 -29.05
C LYS A 507 -15.93 56.13 -28.66
N HIS A 508 -16.00 57.02 -27.63
CA HIS A 508 -14.79 57.72 -27.14
C HIS A 508 -13.80 56.71 -26.53
N GLU A 509 -12.49 56.85 -26.80
CA GLU A 509 -11.45 56.00 -26.20
C GLU A 509 -11.17 56.45 -24.76
N ILE A 510 -11.27 55.53 -23.85
CA ILE A 510 -11.12 55.79 -22.45
C ILE A 510 -10.06 54.81 -21.84
N PRO A 511 -9.39 55.14 -20.75
CA PRO A 511 -8.51 54.24 -20.07
C PRO A 511 -9.19 52.90 -19.74
N LYS A 512 -8.48 51.82 -19.86
CA LYS A 512 -9.01 50.47 -19.69
C LYS A 512 -9.66 50.27 -18.31
N SER A 513 -9.13 50.90 -17.25
CA SER A 513 -9.66 50.89 -15.90
C SER A 513 -10.79 51.87 -15.63
N ALA A 514 -11.13 52.79 -16.57
CA ALA A 514 -12.12 53.80 -16.37
C ALA A 514 -13.51 53.24 -16.00
N TYR A 515 -14.11 53.70 -14.90
CA TYR A 515 -15.42 53.33 -14.39
C TYR A 515 -16.57 54.06 -15.07
N SER A 516 -16.33 55.23 -15.63
CA SER A 516 -17.31 56.02 -16.39
C SER A 516 -16.64 56.71 -17.58
N CYS A 517 -17.36 56.92 -18.63
CA CYS A 517 -16.88 57.66 -19.79
C CYS A 517 -16.93 59.16 -19.45
N PRO A 518 -15.83 59.93 -19.57
CA PRO A 518 -15.84 61.35 -19.29
C PRO A 518 -16.67 62.13 -20.30
N GLU A 519 -16.89 61.65 -21.51
CA GLU A 519 -17.63 62.32 -22.56
C GLU A 519 -19.15 62.16 -22.45
N CYS A 520 -19.63 60.95 -22.20
CA CYS A 520 -21.06 60.65 -22.14
C CYS A 520 -21.61 60.31 -20.78
N GLY A 521 -20.77 60.25 -19.76
CA GLY A 521 -21.13 59.92 -18.37
C GLY A 521 -21.58 58.46 -18.14
N MET A 522 -21.64 57.62 -19.16
CA MET A 522 -22.10 56.22 -19.01
C MET A 522 -21.11 55.41 -18.20
N SER A 523 -21.63 54.65 -17.21
CA SER A 523 -20.84 53.67 -16.43
C SER A 523 -20.28 52.62 -17.37
N GLN A 524 -18.98 52.41 -17.29
CA GLN A 524 -18.24 51.42 -18.09
C GLN A 524 -18.08 50.08 -17.39
N VAL A 525 -18.63 49.94 -16.19
CA VAL A 525 -18.71 48.67 -15.50
C VAL A 525 -19.92 47.92 -16.03
N PRO A 526 -19.75 46.80 -16.72
CA PRO A 526 -20.85 45.85 -16.96
C PRO A 526 -21.55 45.60 -15.63
N LYS A 527 -22.88 45.47 -15.60
CA LYS A 527 -23.58 44.98 -14.41
C LYS A 527 -22.93 43.62 -14.09
N ILE A 528 -22.07 43.60 -13.08
CA ILE A 528 -21.41 42.39 -12.61
C ILE A 528 -22.54 41.59 -11.97
N GLU A 529 -23.02 40.58 -12.66
CA GLU A 529 -23.71 39.49 -11.99
C GLU A 529 -22.70 38.93 -11.02
N GLU A 530 -23.07 38.80 -9.73
CA GLU A 530 -22.15 38.35 -8.69
C GLU A 530 -21.64 36.96 -9.01
N PRO A 531 -20.33 36.71 -8.91
CA PRO A 531 -19.78 35.37 -9.04
C PRO A 531 -20.44 34.45 -8.00
N TRP A 532 -20.78 33.25 -8.42
CA TRP A 532 -21.39 32.28 -7.52
C TRP A 532 -20.37 31.26 -7.04
N THR A 533 -20.52 30.80 -5.81
CA THR A 533 -19.65 29.77 -5.23
C THR A 533 -20.37 28.43 -5.37
N CYS A 534 -19.69 27.44 -5.93
CA CYS A 534 -20.23 26.10 -6.04
C CYS A 534 -20.37 25.49 -4.65
N HIS A 535 -21.57 25.04 -4.33
CA HIS A 535 -21.88 24.44 -3.03
C HIS A 535 -21.26 23.05 -2.83
N VAL A 536 -20.83 22.39 -3.92
CA VAL A 536 -20.27 21.05 -3.88
C VAL A 536 -18.74 21.07 -3.60
N CYS A 537 -17.98 21.91 -4.33
CA CYS A 537 -16.53 21.91 -4.25
C CYS A 537 -15.93 23.25 -3.73
N GLY A 538 -16.74 24.23 -3.42
CA GLY A 538 -16.29 25.52 -2.92
C GLY A 538 -15.62 26.43 -3.98
N THR A 539 -15.54 26.01 -5.24
CA THR A 539 -14.93 26.79 -6.31
C THR A 539 -15.78 28.02 -6.62
N ARG A 540 -15.15 29.19 -6.65
CA ARG A 540 -15.79 30.43 -7.05
C ARG A 540 -15.83 30.53 -8.58
N ASN A 541 -17.04 30.53 -9.15
CA ASN A 541 -17.30 30.55 -10.58
C ASN A 541 -17.73 31.94 -11.04
N ARG A 542 -17.47 32.28 -12.27
CA ARG A 542 -17.94 33.55 -12.87
C ARG A 542 -19.45 33.52 -13.00
N ALA A 543 -20.07 34.66 -12.92
CA ALA A 543 -21.52 34.82 -13.01
C ALA A 543 -22.15 34.23 -14.28
N ALA A 544 -21.44 34.29 -15.40
CA ALA A 544 -21.86 33.76 -16.71
C ALA A 544 -21.74 32.24 -16.85
N GLU A 545 -21.06 31.57 -15.94
CA GLU A 545 -20.87 30.13 -16.01
C GLU A 545 -22.13 29.42 -15.48
N LYS A 546 -22.74 28.59 -16.30
CA LYS A 546 -23.95 27.82 -15.97
C LYS A 546 -23.65 26.58 -15.13
N SER A 547 -22.41 26.13 -15.14
CA SER A 547 -21.91 25.01 -14.36
C SER A 547 -20.56 25.31 -13.73
N CYS A 548 -20.24 24.62 -12.63
CA CYS A 548 -18.99 24.81 -11.94
C CYS A 548 -17.81 24.35 -12.81
N THR A 549 -16.77 25.19 -12.91
CA THR A 549 -15.58 24.93 -13.72
C THR A 549 -14.71 23.80 -13.17
N SER A 550 -14.88 23.45 -11.89
CA SER A 550 -14.11 22.41 -11.21
C SER A 550 -14.81 21.06 -11.13
N CYS A 551 -16.12 21.03 -10.83
CA CYS A 551 -16.86 19.80 -10.62
C CYS A 551 -18.09 19.64 -11.54
N SER A 552 -18.32 20.57 -12.47
CA SER A 552 -19.42 20.58 -13.46
C SER A 552 -20.86 20.63 -12.87
N GLU A 553 -21.02 20.95 -11.58
CA GLU A 553 -22.33 21.15 -10.95
C GLU A 553 -23.06 22.35 -11.56
N GLU A 554 -24.35 22.21 -11.85
CA GLU A 554 -25.14 23.31 -12.42
C GLU A 554 -25.47 24.41 -11.39
N LYS A 555 -25.49 25.69 -11.86
CA LYS A 555 -25.81 26.85 -11.02
C LYS A 555 -27.28 26.77 -10.59
N GLY A 556 -27.55 26.76 -9.26
CA GLY A 556 -28.89 26.79 -8.71
C GLY A 556 -29.49 25.43 -8.36
N THR A 557 -28.75 24.34 -8.48
CA THR A 557 -29.15 23.03 -7.89
C THR A 557 -29.25 23.13 -6.37
N GLU A 558 -30.23 22.45 -5.79
CA GLU A 558 -30.42 22.42 -4.34
C GLU A 558 -29.20 21.78 -3.65
N ASN A 559 -28.66 22.50 -2.68
CA ASN A 559 -27.50 22.02 -1.91
C ASN A 559 -27.93 20.95 -0.90
N THR A 560 -27.97 19.71 -1.31
CA THR A 560 -28.29 18.55 -0.46
C THR A 560 -27.27 18.28 0.65
N LEU A 561 -26.14 18.99 0.63
CA LEU A 561 -25.09 18.91 1.65
C LEU A 561 -25.09 20.13 2.59
N SER A 562 -26.01 21.07 2.44
CA SER A 562 -26.13 22.22 3.32
C SER A 562 -26.68 21.83 4.69
N LYS A 563 -26.31 22.59 5.72
CA LYS A 563 -26.78 22.38 7.10
C LYS A 563 -28.29 22.48 7.17
N GLU A 564 -28.90 23.42 6.43
CA GLU A 564 -30.34 23.65 6.37
C GLU A 564 -31.07 22.44 5.79
N PHE A 565 -30.60 21.91 4.66
CA PHE A 565 -31.19 20.72 4.03
C PHE A 565 -31.06 19.49 4.94
N LEU A 566 -29.86 19.28 5.49
CA LEU A 566 -29.61 18.13 6.37
C LEU A 566 -30.43 18.20 7.66
N SER A 567 -30.60 19.38 8.25
CA SER A 567 -31.38 19.58 9.47
C SER A 567 -32.87 19.26 9.28
N GLN A 568 -33.41 19.56 8.10
CA GLN A 568 -34.78 19.23 7.77
C GLN A 568 -35.01 17.71 7.56
N ASN A 569 -33.93 17.00 7.17
CA ASN A 569 -33.95 15.59 6.79
C ASN A 569 -33.28 14.67 7.81
N ALA A 570 -33.04 15.11 9.04
CA ALA A 570 -32.38 14.31 10.09
C ALA A 570 -33.10 14.41 11.43
N ASN A 571 -32.85 13.41 12.29
CA ASN A 571 -33.31 13.37 13.66
C ASN A 571 -32.12 13.39 14.62
N LYS A 572 -32.20 14.20 15.69
CA LYS A 572 -31.15 14.24 16.71
C LYS A 572 -31.08 12.88 17.43
N SER A 573 -29.86 12.42 17.67
CA SER A 573 -29.57 11.19 18.42
C SER A 573 -28.87 11.54 19.74
N ASP A 574 -29.58 11.43 20.85
CA ASP A 574 -29.02 11.70 22.16
C ASP A 574 -27.97 10.68 22.58
N ASP A 575 -28.11 9.43 22.12
CA ASP A 575 -27.15 8.34 22.36
C ASP A 575 -25.75 8.59 21.75
N LEU A 576 -25.72 9.27 20.60
CA LEU A 576 -24.48 9.58 19.88
C LEU A 576 -23.99 11.00 20.18
N SER A 577 -24.80 11.87 20.70
CA SER A 577 -24.43 13.25 21.06
C SER A 577 -23.58 13.31 22.34
N ILE A 578 -22.63 14.22 22.38
CA ILE A 578 -21.69 14.39 23.51
C ILE A 578 -21.85 15.80 24.06
N PRO A 579 -22.64 16.02 25.11
CA PRO A 579 -22.75 17.32 25.75
C PRO A 579 -21.47 17.60 26.55
N GLY A 580 -20.92 18.82 26.41
CA GLY A 580 -19.78 19.26 27.22
C GLY A 580 -18.53 18.40 27.09
N CYS A 581 -18.24 17.89 25.88
CA CYS A 581 -17.05 17.08 25.63
C CYS A 581 -15.77 17.85 25.99
N SER A 582 -15.04 17.36 26.99
CA SER A 582 -13.72 17.88 27.36
C SER A 582 -12.75 16.71 27.58
N ILE A 583 -11.49 16.96 27.30
CA ILE A 583 -10.40 15.99 27.44
C ILE A 583 -9.32 16.51 28.36
N MET A 584 -8.60 15.61 29.01
CA MET A 584 -7.43 15.97 29.80
C MET A 584 -6.22 16.19 28.89
N LEU A 585 -5.67 17.40 28.92
CA LEU A 585 -4.49 17.77 28.15
C LEU A 585 -3.19 17.28 28.81
N ALA A 586 -2.06 17.38 28.11
CA ALA A 586 -0.77 16.86 28.59
C ALA A 586 -0.25 17.53 29.87
N ASP A 587 -0.70 18.73 30.15
CA ASP A 587 -0.39 19.53 31.35
C ASP A 587 -1.31 19.21 32.53
N GLY A 588 -2.25 18.27 32.38
CA GLY A 588 -3.23 17.89 33.39
C GLY A 588 -4.44 18.80 33.50
N VAL A 589 -4.58 19.79 32.61
CA VAL A 589 -5.73 20.71 32.54
C VAL A 589 -6.75 20.14 31.56
N TYR A 590 -8.04 20.34 31.83
CA TYR A 590 -9.09 19.96 30.86
C TYR A 590 -9.23 20.98 29.75
N SER A 591 -9.48 20.53 28.55
CA SER A 591 -9.83 21.40 27.41
C SER A 591 -11.15 22.13 27.65
N SER A 592 -11.37 23.24 26.98
CA SER A 592 -12.68 23.90 26.96
C SER A 592 -13.75 22.89 26.51
N PRO A 593 -14.91 22.84 27.21
CA PRO A 593 -15.98 21.92 26.83
C PRO A 593 -16.58 22.30 25.47
N VAL A 594 -16.85 21.30 24.65
CA VAL A 594 -17.46 21.43 23.32
C VAL A 594 -18.74 20.60 23.26
N ASN A 595 -19.83 21.16 22.82
CA ASN A 595 -21.06 20.41 22.58
C ASN A 595 -21.01 19.77 21.20
N VAL A 596 -21.29 18.48 21.16
CA VAL A 596 -21.37 17.70 19.92
C VAL A 596 -22.80 17.18 19.75
N ASN A 597 -23.52 17.70 18.78
CA ASN A 597 -24.84 17.27 18.42
C ASN A 597 -24.75 16.29 17.23
N VAL A 598 -25.35 15.13 17.37
CA VAL A 598 -25.35 14.13 16.30
C VAL A 598 -26.77 13.94 15.78
N PHE A 599 -26.92 14.03 14.46
CA PHE A 599 -28.18 13.90 13.76
C PHE A 599 -28.08 12.71 12.79
N ILE A 600 -29.04 11.80 12.84
CA ILE A 600 -29.13 10.66 11.92
C ILE A 600 -30.02 11.07 10.76
N THR A 601 -29.46 11.01 9.54
CA THR A 601 -30.20 11.37 8.33
C THR A 601 -31.22 10.30 7.95
N ARG A 602 -32.39 10.72 7.47
CA ARG A 602 -33.46 9.83 6.97
C ARG A 602 -33.15 9.34 5.56
N LEU A 603 -32.40 10.08 4.80
CA LEU A 603 -31.97 9.79 3.44
C LEU A 603 -30.44 9.64 3.39
N PRO A 604 -29.93 8.81 2.47
CA PRO A 604 -28.49 8.74 2.26
C PRO A 604 -27.89 10.11 1.90
N ILE A 605 -26.78 10.46 2.52
CA ILE A 605 -26.08 11.70 2.19
C ILE A 605 -25.34 11.46 0.86
N LYS A 606 -25.74 12.12 -0.19
CA LYS A 606 -25.18 11.99 -1.53
C LYS A 606 -24.86 13.36 -2.12
N SER A 607 -23.67 13.46 -2.71
CA SER A 607 -23.35 14.50 -3.69
C SER A 607 -23.77 14.01 -5.08
N ASN A 608 -24.19 14.93 -5.94
CA ASN A 608 -24.61 14.60 -7.31
C ASN A 608 -23.52 13.92 -8.16
N HIS A 609 -22.25 13.97 -7.69
CA HIS A 609 -21.08 13.40 -8.38
C HIS A 609 -20.44 12.19 -7.69
N GLN A 610 -20.96 11.74 -6.55
CA GLN A 610 -20.41 10.58 -5.84
C GLN A 610 -21.38 9.39 -5.85
N THR A 611 -20.97 8.31 -6.45
CA THR A 611 -21.73 7.07 -6.53
C THR A 611 -21.90 6.38 -5.18
N ASP A 612 -20.97 6.57 -4.26
CA ASP A 612 -20.85 5.79 -3.02
C ASP A 612 -21.50 6.44 -1.78
N GLY A 613 -21.95 7.69 -1.87
CA GLY A 613 -22.49 8.43 -0.73
C GLY A 613 -21.39 8.95 0.23
N ILE A 614 -21.83 9.69 1.24
CA ILE A 614 -20.95 10.28 2.28
C ILE A 614 -21.40 9.72 3.64
N PRO A 615 -20.50 9.12 4.45
CA PRO A 615 -20.89 8.50 5.72
C PRO A 615 -21.33 9.52 6.78
N LEU A 616 -20.67 10.69 6.81
CA LEU A 616 -21.01 11.79 7.72
C LEU A 616 -20.53 13.13 7.18
N ILE A 617 -21.21 14.21 7.62
CA ILE A 617 -20.78 15.60 7.38
C ILE A 617 -20.73 16.31 8.73
N VAL A 618 -19.72 17.15 8.95
CA VAL A 618 -19.48 17.86 10.20
C VAL A 618 -19.46 19.37 9.96
N PHE A 619 -20.30 20.08 10.66
CA PHE A 619 -20.28 21.53 10.72
C PHE A 619 -19.68 21.99 12.05
N LYS A 620 -18.66 22.84 11.97
CA LYS A 620 -17.82 23.27 13.10
C LYS A 620 -17.99 24.78 13.28
N GLU A 621 -18.99 25.17 14.08
CA GLU A 621 -19.33 26.53 14.43
C GLU A 621 -19.07 26.75 15.93
N GLU A 622 -20.03 27.31 16.69
CA GLU A 622 -19.98 27.38 18.15
C GLU A 622 -20.13 26.01 18.80
N GLU A 623 -20.88 25.12 18.16
CA GLU A 623 -21.06 23.71 18.50
C GLU A 623 -20.66 22.87 17.30
N ILE A 624 -20.43 21.58 17.53
CA ILE A 624 -20.14 20.60 16.47
C ILE A 624 -21.44 19.87 16.14
N ASP A 625 -21.96 20.07 14.93
CA ASP A 625 -23.11 19.35 14.43
C ASP A 625 -22.64 18.27 13.44
N VAL A 626 -22.93 17.02 13.74
CA VAL A 626 -22.57 15.84 12.94
C VAL A 626 -23.82 15.24 12.33
N TYR A 627 -23.90 15.21 11.01
CA TYR A 627 -24.98 14.53 10.27
C TYR A 627 -24.46 13.19 9.77
N LEU A 628 -25.08 12.09 10.17
CA LEU A 628 -24.61 10.72 9.99
C LEU A 628 -25.60 9.90 9.15
N ASP A 629 -25.11 9.27 8.08
CA ASP A 629 -25.85 8.26 7.32
C ASP A 629 -25.50 6.85 7.84
N LYS A 630 -26.33 6.31 8.75
CA LYS A 630 -26.15 4.93 9.28
C LYS A 630 -26.30 3.84 8.21
N THR A 631 -26.86 4.15 7.05
CA THR A 631 -27.08 3.17 5.97
C THR A 631 -25.84 3.01 5.08
N HIS A 632 -24.85 3.88 5.24
CA HIS A 632 -23.63 3.88 4.42
C HIS A 632 -22.84 2.58 4.57
N LYS A 633 -22.23 2.11 3.46
CA LYS A 633 -21.46 0.85 3.41
C LYS A 633 -20.31 0.78 4.42
N LEU A 634 -19.76 1.92 4.83
CA LEU A 634 -18.70 2.00 5.83
C LEU A 634 -19.11 1.34 7.15
N PHE A 635 -20.35 1.57 7.59
CA PHE A 635 -20.89 0.99 8.82
C PHE A 635 -21.36 -0.45 8.62
N LYS A 636 -21.95 -0.77 7.46
CA LYS A 636 -22.50 -2.10 7.16
C LYS A 636 -21.43 -3.12 6.75
N SER A 637 -20.54 -2.74 5.83
CA SER A 637 -19.58 -3.68 5.22
C SER A 637 -18.20 -3.67 5.89
N PHE A 638 -17.74 -2.48 6.31
CA PHE A 638 -16.42 -2.34 6.96
C PHE A 638 -16.48 -2.42 8.49
N ARG A 639 -17.68 -2.52 9.07
CA ARG A 639 -17.92 -2.65 10.51
C ARG A 639 -17.30 -1.54 11.37
N ILE A 640 -17.07 -0.36 10.81
CA ILE A 640 -16.65 0.80 11.58
C ILE A 640 -17.88 1.31 12.33
N ARG A 641 -17.75 1.52 13.63
CA ARG A 641 -18.85 1.99 14.47
C ARG A 641 -19.03 3.50 14.34
N PRO A 642 -20.28 4.01 14.29
CA PRO A 642 -20.55 5.46 14.25
C PRO A 642 -19.82 6.23 15.36
N GLU A 643 -19.76 5.69 16.57
CA GLU A 643 -19.08 6.26 17.72
C GLU A 643 -17.60 6.53 17.44
N GLN A 644 -16.91 5.61 16.77
CA GLN A 644 -15.49 5.75 16.41
C GLN A 644 -15.28 6.90 15.42
N MET A 645 -16.15 7.01 14.41
CA MET A 645 -16.06 8.09 13.42
C MET A 645 -16.32 9.46 14.06
N ILE A 646 -17.32 9.55 14.94
CA ILE A 646 -17.64 10.78 15.66
C ILE A 646 -16.48 11.17 16.58
N ALA A 647 -15.94 10.21 17.34
CA ALA A 647 -14.81 10.46 18.22
C ALA A 647 -13.57 10.96 17.45
N ALA A 648 -13.28 10.39 16.28
CA ALA A 648 -12.16 10.80 15.43
C ALA A 648 -12.32 12.26 14.95
N GLU A 649 -13.51 12.67 14.49
CA GLU A 649 -13.78 14.05 14.04
C GLU A 649 -13.73 15.05 15.18
N VAL A 650 -14.27 14.68 16.34
CA VAL A 650 -14.24 15.51 17.54
C VAL A 650 -12.81 15.65 18.07
N ALA A 651 -12.03 14.55 18.05
CA ALA A 651 -10.63 14.56 18.44
C ALA A 651 -9.80 15.50 17.56
N LEU A 652 -10.02 15.45 16.25
CA LEU A 652 -9.37 16.35 15.29
C LEU A 652 -9.70 17.83 15.59
N TYR A 653 -10.98 18.13 15.85
CA TYR A 653 -11.41 19.49 16.17
C TYR A 653 -10.78 20.00 17.48
N ILE A 654 -10.83 19.20 18.55
CA ILE A 654 -10.24 19.57 19.84
C ILE A 654 -8.72 19.76 19.71
N TYR A 655 -8.05 18.88 18.97
CA TYR A 655 -6.62 18.99 18.69
C TYR A 655 -6.27 20.30 17.98
N ASP A 656 -6.98 20.65 16.90
CA ASP A 656 -6.75 21.85 16.11
C ASP A 656 -7.08 23.11 16.92
N MET A 657 -8.17 23.11 17.68
CA MET A 657 -8.56 24.24 18.54
C MET A 657 -7.47 24.51 19.60
N ASN A 658 -7.00 23.49 20.29
CA ASN A 658 -5.95 23.65 21.30
C ASN A 658 -4.61 24.08 20.69
N ARG A 659 -4.28 23.59 19.51
CA ARG A 659 -3.09 24.01 18.76
C ARG A 659 -3.14 25.50 18.41
N ARG A 660 -4.30 26.02 17.99
CA ARG A 660 -4.48 27.43 17.66
C ARG A 660 -4.42 28.33 18.89
N LEU A 661 -5.02 27.90 19.99
CA LEU A 661 -5.08 28.69 21.23
C LEU A 661 -3.75 28.72 21.98
N SER A 662 -2.98 27.66 22.00
CA SER A 662 -1.77 27.52 22.79
C SER A 662 -0.50 27.98 22.09
N GLY A 663 -0.49 28.08 20.76
CA GLY A 663 0.72 28.40 19.97
C GLY A 663 1.87 27.37 20.13
N LYS A 664 1.67 26.33 20.93
CA LYS A 664 2.65 25.28 21.22
C LYS A 664 2.44 24.10 20.30
N GLN A 665 3.52 23.59 19.73
CA GLN A 665 3.50 22.28 19.09
C GLN A 665 3.38 21.23 20.20
N TYR A 666 2.29 20.45 20.15
CA TYR A 666 2.13 19.30 21.02
C TYR A 666 3.11 18.20 20.61
N HIS A 667 4.16 17.99 21.40
CA HIS A 667 5.14 16.96 21.16
C HIS A 667 4.71 15.65 21.84
N GLY A 668 4.49 14.62 21.02
CA GLY A 668 4.69 13.19 21.32
C GLY A 668 3.75 12.48 22.30
N ARG A 669 3.14 13.17 23.26
CA ARG A 669 2.29 12.51 24.28
C ARG A 669 0.78 12.68 24.08
N HIS A 670 0.35 13.68 23.32
CA HIS A 670 -1.03 13.87 22.89
C HIS A 670 -1.13 13.70 21.38
N THR A 671 -1.42 12.49 20.97
CA THR A 671 -1.75 12.16 19.57
C THR A 671 -3.27 12.23 19.40
N LEU A 672 -3.73 12.35 18.17
CA LEU A 672 -5.16 12.25 17.85
C LEU A 672 -5.78 10.98 18.45
N SER A 673 -5.05 9.85 18.40
CA SER A 673 -5.51 8.57 18.95
C SER A 673 -5.69 8.59 20.46
N THR A 674 -4.86 9.33 21.21
CA THR A 674 -5.04 9.46 22.67
C THR A 674 -6.24 10.32 23.03
N ILE A 675 -6.54 11.34 22.23
CA ILE A 675 -7.74 12.19 22.38
C ILE A 675 -8.98 11.38 22.03
N GLU A 676 -8.96 10.68 20.90
CA GLU A 676 -10.03 9.79 20.47
C GLU A 676 -10.35 8.73 21.51
N TRP A 677 -9.32 8.08 22.07
CA TRP A 677 -9.50 7.10 23.14
C TRP A 677 -10.16 7.72 24.39
N GLN A 678 -9.77 8.92 24.82
CA GLN A 678 -10.40 9.58 25.95
C GLN A 678 -11.90 9.84 25.70
N ILE A 679 -12.26 10.28 24.50
CA ILE A 679 -13.66 10.51 24.12
C ILE A 679 -14.45 9.20 24.12
N LEU A 680 -13.92 8.15 23.48
CA LEU A 680 -14.55 6.83 23.44
C LEU A 680 -14.74 6.25 24.83
N ASN A 681 -13.71 6.31 25.66
CA ASN A 681 -13.71 5.77 27.00
C ASN A 681 -14.67 6.55 27.93
N SER A 682 -14.73 7.88 27.82
CA SER A 682 -15.60 8.69 28.67
C SER A 682 -17.08 8.59 28.33
N ARG A 683 -17.43 8.34 27.06
CA ARG A 683 -18.81 8.38 26.59
C ARG A 683 -19.41 7.01 26.25
N TRP A 684 -18.61 6.11 25.71
CA TRP A 684 -19.11 4.85 25.16
C TRP A 684 -18.34 3.61 25.60
N SER A 685 -17.55 3.66 26.71
CA SER A 685 -16.84 2.48 27.20
C SER A 685 -17.76 1.28 27.37
N ASP A 686 -18.92 1.49 27.99
CA ASP A 686 -19.91 0.44 28.25
C ASP A 686 -20.48 -0.19 26.97
N LYS A 687 -20.44 0.53 25.84
CA LYS A 687 -20.94 0.04 24.54
C LYS A 687 -19.86 -0.61 23.70
N LEU A 688 -18.62 -0.14 23.82
CA LEU A 688 -17.53 -0.47 22.89
C LEU A 688 -16.54 -1.49 23.43
N GLU A 689 -16.46 -1.64 24.75
CA GLU A 689 -15.55 -2.58 25.39
C GLU A 689 -16.10 -4.00 25.35
N ASP A 690 -15.40 -4.90 24.69
CA ASP A 690 -15.72 -6.32 24.63
C ASP A 690 -15.12 -7.03 25.87
N SER A 691 -15.71 -6.82 27.05
CA SER A 691 -15.33 -7.61 28.21
C SER A 691 -15.88 -9.05 28.11
N PRO A 692 -15.21 -10.06 28.70
CA PRO A 692 -15.72 -11.43 28.74
C PRO A 692 -17.12 -11.55 29.37
N GLU A 693 -17.45 -10.71 30.36
CA GLU A 693 -18.74 -10.64 31.01
C GLU A 693 -19.84 -10.16 30.08
N LYS A 694 -19.56 -9.08 29.34
CA LYS A 694 -20.48 -8.51 28.36
C LYS A 694 -20.75 -9.46 27.20
N ILE A 695 -19.73 -10.12 26.66
CA ILE A 695 -19.90 -11.12 25.61
C ILE A 695 -20.83 -12.25 26.11
N ARG A 696 -20.64 -12.72 27.37
CA ARG A 696 -21.52 -13.74 27.96
C ARG A 696 -22.95 -13.27 28.06
N GLU A 697 -23.17 -12.05 28.53
CA GLU A 697 -24.50 -11.46 28.65
C GLU A 697 -25.19 -11.39 27.28
N GLU A 698 -24.50 -10.89 26.25
CA GLU A 698 -25.05 -10.81 24.91
C GLU A 698 -25.34 -12.20 24.31
N VAL A 699 -24.51 -13.20 24.59
CA VAL A 699 -24.74 -14.59 24.19
C VAL A 699 -25.98 -15.16 24.88
N CYS A 700 -26.18 -14.89 26.18
CA CYS A 700 -27.37 -15.31 26.90
C CYS A 700 -28.63 -14.64 26.34
N ILE A 701 -28.57 -13.34 26.02
CA ILE A 701 -29.68 -12.62 25.40
C ILE A 701 -30.03 -13.24 24.03
N PHE A 702 -29.01 -13.57 23.24
CA PHE A 702 -29.22 -14.20 21.94
C PHE A 702 -29.92 -15.56 22.05
N PHE A 703 -29.49 -16.43 22.96
CA PHE A 703 -30.15 -17.70 23.19
C PHE A 703 -31.57 -17.54 23.72
N THR A 704 -31.83 -16.54 24.58
CA THR A 704 -33.15 -16.19 25.04
C THR A 704 -34.09 -15.82 23.90
N GLN A 705 -33.62 -15.04 22.92
CA GLN A 705 -34.40 -14.70 21.73
C GLN A 705 -34.74 -15.92 20.87
N ILE A 706 -33.80 -16.89 20.78
CA ILE A 706 -34.08 -18.16 20.10
C ILE A 706 -35.16 -18.94 20.87
N LYS A 707 -34.97 -19.15 22.19
CA LYS A 707 -35.92 -19.88 23.04
C LYS A 707 -37.33 -19.35 22.91
N MET A 708 -37.53 -18.02 22.77
CA MET A 708 -38.85 -17.42 22.62
C MET A 708 -39.58 -17.85 21.34
N LYS A 709 -38.85 -18.18 20.27
CA LYS A 709 -39.43 -18.62 18.99
C LYS A 709 -39.65 -20.14 18.89
N LEU A 710 -38.90 -20.94 19.66
CA LEU A 710 -38.93 -22.40 19.57
C LEU A 710 -40.32 -23.03 19.86
N PRO A 711 -41.14 -22.57 20.84
CA PRO A 711 -42.45 -23.16 21.11
C PRO A 711 -43.39 -23.12 19.91
N GLU A 712 -43.36 -22.04 19.16
CA GLU A 712 -44.20 -21.90 17.98
C GLU A 712 -43.69 -22.75 16.82
N LEU A 713 -42.36 -22.75 16.58
CA LEU A 713 -41.71 -23.42 15.47
C LEU A 713 -41.67 -24.95 15.63
N LEU A 714 -41.70 -25.46 16.85
CA LEU A 714 -41.54 -26.90 17.19
C LEU A 714 -42.78 -27.49 17.83
N LYS A 715 -43.96 -26.83 17.80
CA LYS A 715 -45.14 -27.26 18.48
C LYS A 715 -45.51 -28.72 18.20
N GLU A 716 -45.40 -29.17 16.95
CA GLU A 716 -45.80 -30.55 16.56
C GLU A 716 -44.80 -31.62 17.03
N THR A 717 -43.54 -31.25 17.29
CA THR A 717 -42.45 -32.16 17.67
C THR A 717 -42.00 -31.99 19.09
N ALA A 718 -42.62 -31.10 19.85
CA ALA A 718 -42.23 -30.72 21.20
C ALA A 718 -42.24 -31.92 22.17
N ALA A 719 -43.25 -32.73 22.12
CA ALA A 719 -43.38 -33.94 22.98
C ALA A 719 -42.25 -34.93 22.73
N ASP A 720 -41.89 -35.16 21.45
CA ASP A 720 -40.80 -36.06 21.10
C ASP A 720 -39.46 -35.51 21.61
N ILE A 721 -39.22 -34.19 21.46
CA ILE A 721 -38.04 -33.55 21.98
C ILE A 721 -37.91 -33.71 23.47
N PHE A 722 -38.98 -33.51 24.23
CA PHE A 722 -39.01 -33.68 25.69
C PHE A 722 -38.65 -35.10 26.07
N ASP A 723 -39.23 -36.11 25.40
CA ASP A 723 -39.03 -37.53 25.72
C ASP A 723 -37.61 -37.96 25.42
N GLU A 724 -36.96 -37.40 24.42
CA GLU A 724 -35.56 -37.67 24.05
C GLU A 724 -34.52 -36.95 24.92
N MET A 725 -34.89 -35.92 25.65
CA MET A 725 -33.99 -35.27 26.60
C MET A 725 -33.54 -36.26 27.65
N ASP A 726 -32.23 -36.25 27.96
CA ASP A 726 -31.67 -37.04 29.04
C ASP A 726 -32.06 -36.49 30.41
N GLU A 727 -31.81 -37.26 31.49
CA GLU A 727 -32.18 -36.87 32.85
C GLU A 727 -31.43 -35.60 33.35
N GLU A 728 -30.22 -35.35 32.88
CA GLU A 728 -29.44 -34.16 33.19
C GLU A 728 -30.05 -32.94 32.57
N GLN A 729 -30.41 -33.02 31.30
CA GLN A 729 -31.09 -31.95 30.53
C GLN A 729 -32.46 -31.61 31.12
N LYS A 730 -33.25 -32.64 31.54
CA LYS A 730 -34.54 -32.43 32.20
C LYS A 730 -34.38 -31.75 33.57
N ARG A 731 -33.36 -32.15 34.34
CA ARG A 731 -33.05 -31.48 35.63
C ARG A 731 -32.67 -29.99 35.39
N ALA A 732 -31.75 -29.73 34.50
CA ALA A 732 -31.35 -28.36 34.18
C ALA A 732 -32.54 -27.49 33.76
N MET A 733 -33.44 -28.05 32.95
CA MET A 733 -34.69 -27.37 32.54
C MET A 733 -35.57 -27.05 33.75
N VAL A 734 -35.80 -28.02 34.64
CA VAL A 734 -36.58 -27.81 35.85
C VAL A 734 -35.94 -26.78 36.77
N ASP A 735 -34.63 -26.82 36.96
CA ASP A 735 -33.91 -25.80 37.70
C ASP A 735 -34.09 -24.39 37.09
N ASN A 736 -34.01 -24.29 35.78
CA ASN A 736 -34.27 -23.02 35.06
C ASN A 736 -35.74 -22.55 35.27
N MET A 737 -36.72 -23.47 35.28
CA MET A 737 -38.12 -23.15 35.57
C MET A 737 -38.27 -22.60 36.99
N LEU A 738 -37.66 -23.25 37.96
CA LEU A 738 -37.66 -22.79 39.36
C LEU A 738 -37.03 -21.39 39.50
N ASN A 739 -35.87 -21.19 38.91
CA ASN A 739 -35.14 -19.91 38.92
C ASN A 739 -35.95 -18.75 38.33
N GLN A 740 -36.82 -19.06 37.37
CA GLN A 740 -37.68 -18.08 36.71
C GLN A 740 -39.12 -18.04 37.27
N ASN A 741 -39.36 -18.69 38.44
CA ASN A 741 -40.65 -18.78 39.13
C ASN A 741 -41.78 -19.36 38.22
N ALA A 742 -41.46 -20.28 37.33
CA ALA A 742 -42.44 -20.98 36.53
C ALA A 742 -43.19 -22.06 37.32
N ASP A 743 -44.45 -22.29 37.00
CA ASP A 743 -45.25 -23.31 37.68
C ASP A 743 -44.97 -24.71 37.15
N ILE A 744 -44.16 -25.47 37.87
CA ILE A 744 -43.78 -26.85 37.52
C ILE A 744 -44.98 -27.80 37.45
N SER A 745 -46.06 -27.55 38.20
CA SER A 745 -47.23 -28.41 38.16
C SER A 745 -47.86 -28.52 36.78
N ARG A 746 -47.58 -27.52 35.89
CA ARG A 746 -48.06 -27.47 34.50
C ARG A 746 -47.12 -28.12 33.50
N LEU A 747 -46.07 -28.80 33.92
CA LEU A 747 -45.04 -29.39 33.03
C LEU A 747 -45.68 -30.34 31.98
N GLY A 748 -46.69 -31.12 32.34
CA GLY A 748 -47.44 -31.97 31.37
C GLY A 748 -48.11 -31.18 30.27
N GLU A 749 -48.73 -30.05 30.56
CA GLU A 749 -49.36 -29.15 29.61
C GLU A 749 -48.29 -28.44 28.77
N MET A 750 -47.17 -28.06 29.41
CA MET A 750 -46.05 -27.39 28.72
C MET A 750 -45.32 -28.35 27.77
N LYS A 751 -45.31 -29.64 28.05
CA LYS A 751 -44.77 -30.67 27.13
C LYS A 751 -45.58 -30.69 25.83
N GLU A 752 -46.92 -30.72 25.92
CA GLU A 752 -47.80 -30.77 24.74
C GLU A 752 -47.83 -29.45 23.94
N THR A 753 -47.64 -28.31 24.61
CA THR A 753 -47.65 -27.00 23.97
C THR A 753 -46.26 -26.52 23.52
N GLY A 754 -45.21 -27.22 23.90
CA GLY A 754 -43.82 -26.82 23.62
C GLY A 754 -43.30 -25.71 24.51
N LEU A 755 -44.05 -25.21 25.51
CA LEU A 755 -43.64 -24.09 26.39
C LEU A 755 -42.48 -24.42 27.27
N PHE A 756 -42.12 -25.69 27.50
CA PHE A 756 -40.90 -26.07 28.23
C PHE A 756 -39.65 -25.65 27.51
N LEU A 757 -39.67 -25.47 26.19
CA LEU A 757 -38.56 -25.01 25.37
C LEU A 757 -38.05 -23.61 25.75
N LEU A 758 -38.82 -22.84 26.48
CA LEU A 758 -38.41 -21.55 27.04
C LEU A 758 -37.34 -21.71 28.13
N TYR A 759 -37.29 -22.89 28.78
CA TYR A 759 -36.48 -23.15 29.98
C TYR A 759 -35.32 -24.14 29.75
N ILE A 760 -35.18 -24.69 28.51
CA ILE A 760 -34.09 -25.63 28.20
C ILE A 760 -32.71 -25.00 28.35
N ASP A 761 -31.69 -25.82 28.59
CA ASP A 761 -30.30 -25.41 28.53
C ASP A 761 -29.88 -25.06 27.06
N GLU A 762 -28.92 -24.17 26.90
CA GLU A 762 -28.44 -23.75 25.58
C GLU A 762 -27.84 -24.92 24.76
N ALA A 763 -27.29 -25.93 25.44
CA ALA A 763 -26.79 -27.15 24.78
C ALA A 763 -27.89 -27.93 24.06
N VAL A 764 -29.10 -27.96 24.64
CA VAL A 764 -30.27 -28.62 24.07
C VAL A 764 -30.68 -27.95 22.75
N ILE A 765 -30.49 -26.64 22.62
CA ILE A 765 -30.76 -25.91 21.37
C ILE A 765 -29.86 -26.42 20.24
N THR A 766 -28.60 -26.74 20.55
CA THR A 766 -27.69 -27.30 19.54
C THR A 766 -28.09 -28.70 19.11
N ASP A 767 -28.65 -29.48 20.01
CA ASP A 767 -29.16 -30.83 19.69
C ASP A 767 -30.44 -30.76 18.87
N ILE A 768 -31.35 -29.85 19.19
CA ILE A 768 -32.54 -29.55 18.40
C ILE A 768 -32.13 -29.07 16.97
N PHE A 769 -31.12 -28.21 16.89
CA PHE A 769 -30.62 -27.75 15.60
C PHE A 769 -30.03 -28.89 14.73
N LYS A 770 -29.33 -29.84 15.35
CA LYS A 770 -28.82 -31.03 14.64
C LYS A 770 -29.93 -31.88 14.05
N LYS A 771 -31.00 -32.04 14.81
CA LYS A 771 -32.12 -32.93 14.46
C LYS A 771 -33.13 -32.26 13.51
N TYR A 772 -33.45 -30.99 13.77
CA TYR A 772 -34.48 -30.23 13.05
C TYR A 772 -33.90 -28.94 12.41
N PRO A 773 -32.82 -29.02 11.59
CA PRO A 773 -32.15 -27.84 11.08
C PRO A 773 -33.09 -26.95 10.19
N HIS A 774 -34.07 -27.54 9.51
CA HIS A 774 -35.00 -26.81 8.64
C HIS A 774 -35.89 -25.82 9.42
N VAL A 775 -36.11 -26.04 10.72
CA VAL A 775 -36.92 -25.14 11.57
C VAL A 775 -36.21 -23.80 11.81
N PHE A 776 -34.89 -23.80 11.74
CA PHE A 776 -34.09 -22.63 12.02
C PHE A 776 -33.87 -21.72 10.79
N PHE A 777 -34.10 -22.23 9.57
CA PHE A 777 -33.85 -21.53 8.33
C PHE A 777 -35.14 -21.14 7.60
N ASP A 778 -35.02 -20.44 6.48
CA ASP A 778 -36.10 -20.15 5.53
C ASP A 778 -37.34 -19.47 6.15
N GLY A 779 -37.05 -18.50 7.04
CA GLY A 779 -38.11 -17.75 7.72
C GLY A 779 -38.43 -18.21 9.15
N GLY A 780 -37.75 -19.24 9.67
CA GLY A 780 -37.87 -19.68 11.07
C GLY A 780 -37.12 -18.72 12.00
N ILE A 781 -35.81 -18.92 12.22
CA ILE A 781 -34.96 -18.08 13.07
C ILE A 781 -34.06 -17.19 12.26
N TRP A 782 -33.46 -17.70 11.19
CA TRP A 782 -32.54 -16.98 10.33
C TRP A 782 -33.10 -16.72 8.93
N GLU A 783 -32.73 -15.51 8.38
CA GLU A 783 -33.10 -15.07 7.04
C GLU A 783 -32.38 -15.82 5.92
N VAL A 784 -31.22 -16.43 6.23
CA VAL A 784 -30.42 -17.14 5.24
C VAL A 784 -31.13 -18.41 4.79
N PRO A 785 -31.40 -18.58 3.48
CA PRO A 785 -32.01 -19.78 2.96
C PRO A 785 -31.20 -21.02 3.27
N TYR A 786 -31.83 -22.05 3.82
CA TYR A 786 -31.25 -23.37 3.99
C TYR A 786 -31.23 -24.15 2.67
N LEU A 787 -32.22 -23.89 1.83
CA LEU A 787 -32.32 -24.48 0.51
C LEU A 787 -31.32 -23.86 -0.47
N VAL A 788 -30.63 -24.70 -1.22
CA VAL A 788 -29.73 -24.26 -2.29
C VAL A 788 -30.41 -24.42 -3.65
N PRO A 789 -29.95 -23.72 -4.72
CA PRO A 789 -30.59 -23.74 -6.02
C PRO A 789 -30.82 -25.15 -6.57
N ALA A 790 -31.99 -25.36 -7.17
CA ALA A 790 -32.44 -26.66 -7.68
C ALA A 790 -31.64 -27.19 -8.90
N GLU A 791 -30.74 -26.37 -9.43
CA GLU A 791 -29.88 -26.74 -10.57
C GLU A 791 -28.71 -27.66 -10.21
N LEU A 792 -28.51 -27.94 -8.92
CA LEU A 792 -27.45 -28.81 -8.43
C LEU A 792 -27.92 -30.25 -8.38
N THR A 793 -26.99 -31.19 -8.61
CA THR A 793 -27.29 -32.60 -8.42
C THR A 793 -27.59 -32.88 -6.94
N ASP A 794 -28.43 -33.89 -6.66
CA ASP A 794 -28.89 -34.26 -5.30
C ASP A 794 -27.70 -34.44 -4.32
N THR A 795 -26.60 -35.01 -4.77
CA THR A 795 -25.39 -35.17 -3.92
C THR A 795 -24.73 -33.85 -3.56
N ILE A 796 -24.63 -32.92 -4.53
CA ILE A 796 -24.02 -31.60 -4.32
C ILE A 796 -24.95 -30.74 -3.45
N LEU A 797 -26.26 -30.81 -3.70
CA LEU A 797 -27.29 -30.17 -2.91
C LEU A 797 -27.18 -30.56 -1.42
N HIS A 798 -27.14 -31.86 -1.16
CA HIS A 798 -27.02 -32.39 0.19
C HIS A 798 -25.71 -31.96 0.88
N GLN A 799 -24.58 -32.00 0.16
CA GLN A 799 -23.30 -31.53 0.68
C GLN A 799 -23.31 -30.04 0.98
N ALA A 800 -23.93 -29.21 0.14
CA ALA A 800 -24.04 -27.77 0.37
C ALA A 800 -24.89 -27.47 1.63
N GLN A 801 -26.01 -28.17 1.80
CA GLN A 801 -26.85 -28.08 3.00
C GLN A 801 -26.09 -28.48 4.26
N ILE A 802 -25.33 -29.57 4.22
CA ILE A 802 -24.46 -29.99 5.34
C ILE A 802 -23.44 -28.92 5.68
N ARG A 803 -22.79 -28.30 4.68
CA ARG A 803 -21.81 -27.23 4.92
C ARG A 803 -22.43 -26.02 5.60
N ILE A 804 -23.58 -25.54 5.09
CA ILE A 804 -24.32 -24.42 5.71
C ILE A 804 -24.62 -24.77 7.16
N ARG A 805 -25.26 -25.90 7.42
CA ARG A 805 -25.61 -26.37 8.77
C ARG A 805 -24.41 -26.43 9.69
N ASN A 806 -23.27 -26.97 9.26
CA ASN A 806 -22.08 -27.09 10.07
C ASN A 806 -21.48 -25.72 10.48
N VAL A 807 -21.56 -24.70 9.63
CA VAL A 807 -21.11 -23.35 9.96
C VAL A 807 -21.93 -22.80 11.15
N TYR A 808 -23.25 -22.87 11.06
CA TYR A 808 -24.14 -22.42 12.15
C TYR A 808 -23.96 -23.23 13.42
N LEU A 809 -23.87 -24.56 13.30
CA LEU A 809 -23.66 -25.46 14.44
C LEU A 809 -22.34 -25.15 15.17
N ASN A 810 -21.26 -24.88 14.44
CA ASN A 810 -19.98 -24.51 15.02
C ASN A 810 -20.08 -23.20 15.81
N CYS A 811 -20.76 -22.20 15.25
CA CYS A 811 -21.00 -20.94 15.95
C CYS A 811 -21.84 -21.13 17.22
N LEU A 812 -22.90 -21.93 17.18
CA LEU A 812 -23.70 -22.26 18.35
C LEU A 812 -22.88 -22.96 19.43
N ASN A 813 -22.07 -23.96 19.03
CA ASN A 813 -21.18 -24.68 19.96
C ASN A 813 -20.13 -23.79 20.61
N ASP A 814 -19.54 -22.83 19.85
CA ASP A 814 -18.59 -21.87 20.39
C ASP A 814 -19.22 -21.04 21.51
N MET A 815 -20.47 -20.58 21.30
CA MET A 815 -21.21 -19.80 22.29
C MET A 815 -21.65 -20.62 23.50
N VAL A 816 -22.15 -21.85 23.29
CA VAL A 816 -22.51 -22.77 24.38
C VAL A 816 -21.32 -23.10 25.27
N ASN A 817 -20.16 -23.42 24.64
CA ASN A 817 -18.93 -23.70 25.37
C ASN A 817 -18.44 -22.49 26.16
N TYR A 818 -18.59 -21.29 25.60
CA TYR A 818 -18.18 -20.04 26.26
C TYR A 818 -18.98 -19.74 27.51
N ILE A 819 -20.31 -20.01 27.52
CA ILE A 819 -21.16 -19.91 28.69
C ILE A 819 -20.76 -20.99 29.72
N LYS A 820 -20.66 -22.24 29.26
CA LYS A 820 -20.41 -23.41 30.11
C LYS A 820 -19.08 -23.35 30.86
N TYR A 821 -17.99 -23.02 30.17
CA TYR A 821 -16.65 -23.03 30.76
C TYR A 821 -16.22 -21.69 31.34
N ARG A 822 -17.01 -20.64 31.20
CA ARG A 822 -16.74 -19.28 31.71
C ARG A 822 -15.33 -18.78 31.35
N SER A 823 -14.84 -19.07 30.17
CA SER A 823 -13.50 -18.71 29.77
C SER A 823 -13.28 -17.19 29.77
N THR A 824 -12.11 -16.77 30.26
CA THR A 824 -11.63 -15.38 30.23
C THR A 824 -10.49 -15.21 29.23
N GLU A 825 -10.14 -16.26 28.51
CA GLU A 825 -9.08 -16.25 27.52
C GLU A 825 -9.48 -15.38 26.31
N THR A 826 -8.63 -14.41 25.97
CA THR A 826 -8.90 -13.42 24.92
C THR A 826 -9.21 -14.06 23.55
N GLY A 827 -8.47 -15.10 23.18
CA GLY A 827 -8.69 -15.78 21.89
C GLY A 827 -10.06 -16.46 21.80
N ILE A 828 -10.50 -17.08 22.89
CA ILE A 828 -11.83 -17.73 22.99
C ILE A 828 -12.94 -16.67 23.01
N SER A 829 -12.76 -15.59 23.74
CA SER A 829 -13.70 -14.45 23.77
C SER A 829 -13.89 -13.83 22.38
N GLN A 830 -12.80 -13.59 21.66
CA GLN A 830 -12.85 -13.06 20.30
C GLN A 830 -13.54 -14.01 19.33
N LYS A 831 -13.26 -15.31 19.41
CA LYS A 831 -13.92 -16.33 18.58
C LYS A 831 -15.43 -16.37 18.84
N THR A 832 -15.82 -16.33 20.11
CA THR A 832 -17.24 -16.30 20.51
C THR A 832 -17.92 -15.02 20.02
N ARG A 833 -17.26 -13.88 20.11
CA ARG A 833 -17.76 -12.62 19.56
C ARG A 833 -18.05 -12.71 18.08
N LEU A 834 -17.11 -13.26 17.29
CA LEU A 834 -17.32 -13.47 15.85
C LEU A 834 -18.49 -14.41 15.54
N SER A 835 -18.63 -15.49 16.32
CA SER A 835 -19.74 -16.44 16.19
C SER A 835 -21.09 -15.79 16.51
N LEU A 836 -21.16 -14.99 17.57
CA LEU A 836 -22.36 -14.23 17.94
C LEU A 836 -22.71 -13.19 16.87
N ASP A 837 -21.77 -12.38 16.42
CA ASP A 837 -21.99 -11.37 15.37
C ASP A 837 -22.48 -12.02 14.07
N PHE A 838 -21.92 -13.17 13.68
CA PHE A 838 -22.36 -13.89 12.50
C PHE A 838 -23.83 -14.33 12.61
N LEU A 839 -24.22 -14.94 13.73
CA LEU A 839 -25.58 -15.46 13.90
C LEU A 839 -26.61 -14.34 14.14
N GLN A 840 -26.28 -13.30 14.91
CA GLN A 840 -27.19 -12.17 15.15
C GLN A 840 -27.57 -11.42 13.88
N GLN A 841 -26.63 -11.24 12.94
CA GLN A 841 -26.89 -10.57 11.66
C GLN A 841 -27.87 -11.33 10.76
N LYS A 842 -28.12 -12.60 11.06
CA LYS A 842 -28.98 -13.49 10.28
C LYS A 842 -30.34 -13.70 10.89
N VAL A 843 -30.56 -13.26 12.14
CA VAL A 843 -31.87 -13.40 12.83
C VAL A 843 -32.91 -12.52 12.15
N ILE A 844 -34.11 -13.09 11.90
CA ILE A 844 -35.28 -12.37 11.41
C ILE A 844 -35.73 -11.40 12.50
N LYS A 845 -35.86 -10.13 12.12
CA LYS A 845 -36.27 -9.04 13.01
C LYS A 845 -37.76 -9.07 13.27
#